data_ba09134719ead6d52d9fd8c82eaa6527
#
_entry.id   ba09134719ead6d52d9fd8c82eaa6527
#
_cell.length_a   1.000
_cell.length_b   1.000
_cell.length_c   1.000
_cell.angle_alpha   90.00
_cell.angle_beta   90.00
_cell.angle_gamma   90.00
#
_symmetry.space_group_name_H-M   'P 1'
#
loop_
_entity.id
_entity.type
_entity.pdbx_description
1 polymer ?
#
loop_
_entity_poly.entity_id
_entity_poly.type
_entity_poly.pdbx_seq_one_letter_code
_entity_poly.pdbx_strand_id
1 'polypeptide(L)'
;MIKFLLLIFTAAIVFNTNARAQQYVLYGNITDQQNKPVPFASVYIKNSSYGSTANENGDYLFKLSPGSYVAIYRFVGYKERVVKITITNHDEHMNVQLSDDLFVLADVKAKKNDLSDPATAIMRRVISKREYYLNEVKSYSSVEYIKGVKLIVSSPKTLLAREMAKLLNLDTAGRGISYQSESLSTFSFEQPDKVKEVFIASKSAGSNPPFGYNKASDLQVNFYNNLFIVDGLSSHGFVSPVAARAFTYYTYKLLGTIVQDGKKIDKIQVIPKLNALAFTGCIYIMEDDWRIYSVDLMLTKAKNNLNFVDTLKVSQQYIPIKNNVWEPLSFQYKYTGSVQGFKYSGYYLGITNNYKIDTTFRKDYFSGEILHVDTEANKRDAAFWAYSRPVPLTTAEARNYKTKDSISGLKEYTVYLDSMHHADNKLKILPYLIKGYLTTSITGKDSLYLYPLLQTVYYNTVEGYGIYLRARYSRTFDDNRSYSITPTLRYGFADKLFSANLHTTYTYDQAHAGKFFLNFGSDMPDLNSLGTRSLYFNTLSSLISEQNFVKYYRSEFGDIGYQRELVNGVLWYANISYANRTQLYNTSFNHIFSYSDRHYTSNNPLAPNAPEDDRSILFPQNKALTFNTFIKFTFDQQYITRPTGKIYLPSKYPVITVNYRKGINGVLGSDVDYDFASLQVEQDYVPMGLLGHSAFRITAGDFFNRKTLYFMDYNHFLGNQGTTADPTYVGSFHFLPFYTFSTADPFFEAHYQHNFAGALFDNIPLLKKLKLEEIVGANYLSEKINPNYSEFYFGIKRLIYGADYGVSYQGNKKYLQGFRIFYGLR
;
A
#
# COMPACT_ATOMS: atom_id res chain seq x y z
N MET A 1 6.47 -43.76 -53.35
CA MET A 1 7.57 -43.15 -52.57
C MET A 1 7.13 -41.94 -51.76
N ILE A 2 6.44 -40.95 -52.34
CA ILE A 2 5.99 -39.72 -51.67
C ILE A 2 4.97 -40.00 -50.53
N LYS A 3 4.01 -40.89 -50.72
CA LYS A 3 3.02 -41.27 -49.69
C LYS A 3 3.64 -42.00 -48.47
N PHE A 4 4.77 -42.71 -48.67
CA PHE A 4 5.48 -43.37 -47.60
C PHE A 4 6.36 -42.41 -46.82
N LEU A 5 6.93 -41.39 -47.46
CA LEU A 5 7.64 -40.30 -46.84
C LEU A 5 6.71 -39.37 -46.03
N LEU A 6 5.48 -39.12 -46.52
CA LEU A 6 4.48 -38.38 -45.76
C LEU A 6 3.99 -39.13 -44.53
N LEU A 7 3.87 -40.45 -44.59
CA LEU A 7 3.52 -41.31 -43.42
C LEU A 7 4.62 -41.34 -42.37
N ILE A 8 5.87 -41.32 -42.75
CA ILE A 8 7.04 -41.23 -41.84
C ILE A 8 7.12 -39.82 -41.21
N PHE A 9 6.80 -38.78 -42.01
CA PHE A 9 6.80 -37.38 -41.51
C PHE A 9 5.62 -37.11 -40.55
N THR A 10 4.44 -37.68 -40.80
CA THR A 10 3.30 -37.61 -39.86
C THR A 10 3.52 -38.48 -38.63
N ALA A 11 4.17 -39.63 -38.73
CA ALA A 11 4.58 -40.43 -37.57
C ALA A 11 5.63 -39.70 -36.70
N ALA A 12 6.60 -38.99 -37.30
CA ALA A 12 7.58 -38.19 -36.56
C ALA A 12 6.99 -36.95 -35.87
N ILE A 13 5.89 -36.40 -36.38
CA ILE A 13 5.20 -35.26 -35.73
C ILE A 13 4.33 -35.73 -34.53
N VAL A 14 3.79 -36.92 -34.56
CA VAL A 14 2.97 -37.51 -33.48
C VAL A 14 3.82 -37.96 -32.28
N PHE A 15 5.14 -38.18 -32.46
CA PHE A 15 6.06 -38.54 -31.37
C PHE A 15 6.78 -37.40 -30.70
N ASN A 16 6.45 -36.13 -31.01
CA ASN A 16 6.82 -35.00 -30.15
C ASN A 16 5.84 -34.85 -28.96
N THR A 17 5.55 -35.93 -28.27
CA THR A 17 5.07 -35.81 -26.89
C THR A 17 6.22 -35.23 -26.09
N ASN A 18 6.01 -34.05 -25.48
CA ASN A 18 6.87 -33.54 -24.43
C ASN A 18 7.00 -34.64 -23.37
N ALA A 19 8.00 -35.47 -23.48
CA ALA A 19 8.39 -36.43 -22.45
C ALA A 19 8.87 -35.58 -21.26
N ARG A 20 7.95 -35.18 -20.40
CA ARG A 20 8.32 -34.68 -19.08
C ARG A 20 9.02 -35.82 -18.40
N ALA A 21 10.31 -35.69 -18.13
CA ALA A 21 11.05 -36.66 -17.35
C ALA A 21 10.27 -36.93 -16.06
N GLN A 22 9.89 -38.17 -15.84
CA GLN A 22 9.14 -38.55 -14.64
C GLN A 22 10.00 -38.19 -13.43
N GLN A 23 9.43 -37.45 -12.49
CA GLN A 23 10.11 -37.08 -11.25
C GLN A 23 9.53 -37.89 -10.10
N TYR A 24 10.40 -38.24 -9.18
CA TYR A 24 10.05 -38.93 -7.94
C TYR A 24 10.33 -38.03 -6.74
N VAL A 25 9.63 -38.31 -5.64
CA VAL A 25 9.71 -37.50 -4.42
C VAL A 25 10.72 -38.11 -3.45
N LEU A 26 11.73 -37.34 -3.08
CA LEU A 26 12.51 -37.57 -1.88
C LEU A 26 11.86 -36.82 -0.73
N TYR A 27 11.46 -37.47 0.34
CA TYR A 27 10.80 -36.86 1.47
C TYR A 27 11.24 -37.47 2.79
N GLY A 28 11.01 -36.75 3.88
CA GLY A 28 11.34 -37.20 5.23
C GLY A 28 11.24 -36.09 6.25
N ASN A 29 11.81 -36.35 7.43
CA ASN A 29 11.82 -35.41 8.54
C ASN A 29 13.25 -35.04 8.94
N ILE A 30 13.50 -33.78 9.26
CA ILE A 30 14.79 -33.29 9.76
C ILE A 30 14.65 -33.05 11.26
N THR A 31 15.47 -33.70 12.06
CA THR A 31 15.48 -33.63 13.51
C THR A 31 16.84 -33.25 14.08
N ASP A 32 16.89 -32.82 15.32
CA ASP A 32 18.12 -32.71 16.11
C ASP A 32 18.49 -34.06 16.78
N GLN A 33 19.56 -34.05 17.54
CA GLN A 33 20.02 -35.26 18.28
C GLN A 33 19.05 -35.72 19.38
N GLN A 34 18.14 -34.85 19.80
CA GLN A 34 17.07 -35.15 20.76
C GLN A 34 15.75 -35.55 20.06
N ASN A 35 15.78 -35.79 18.73
CA ASN A 35 14.60 -36.08 17.90
C ASN A 35 13.56 -34.97 17.86
N LYS A 36 13.92 -33.72 18.18
CA LYS A 36 13.06 -32.58 17.98
C LYS A 36 13.13 -32.12 16.52
N PRO A 37 12.01 -31.75 15.92
CA PRO A 37 12.00 -31.19 14.59
C PRO A 37 12.93 -29.97 14.48
N VAL A 38 13.66 -29.86 13.36
CA VAL A 38 14.43 -28.65 13.00
C VAL A 38 13.64 -27.88 11.95
N PRO A 39 12.79 -26.92 12.38
CA PRO A 39 11.95 -26.17 11.46
C PRO A 39 12.78 -25.33 10.50
N PHE A 40 12.34 -25.30 9.23
CA PHE A 40 12.93 -24.46 8.18
C PHE A 40 14.40 -24.76 7.88
N ALA A 41 14.88 -25.95 8.22
CA ALA A 41 16.18 -26.42 7.77
C ALA A 41 16.23 -26.48 6.25
N SER A 42 17.27 -25.92 5.65
CA SER A 42 17.44 -25.94 4.19
C SER A 42 18.03 -27.27 3.72
N VAL A 43 17.52 -27.70 2.57
CA VAL A 43 18.03 -28.84 1.83
C VAL A 43 18.28 -28.40 0.39
N TYR A 44 19.46 -28.61 -0.15
CA TYR A 44 19.76 -28.26 -1.54
C TYR A 44 20.68 -29.29 -2.20
N ILE A 45 20.62 -29.35 -3.51
CA ILE A 45 21.46 -30.22 -4.30
C ILE A 45 22.80 -29.52 -4.60
N LYS A 46 23.90 -30.14 -4.22
CA LYS A 46 25.26 -29.63 -4.43
C LYS A 46 25.48 -29.29 -5.92
N ASN A 47 26.12 -28.17 -6.18
CA ASN A 47 26.39 -27.62 -7.52
C ASN A 47 25.12 -27.33 -8.35
N SER A 48 24.01 -27.02 -7.69
CA SER A 48 22.79 -26.53 -8.35
C SER A 48 22.14 -25.41 -7.55
N SER A 49 21.24 -24.67 -8.19
CA SER A 49 20.39 -23.70 -7.52
C SER A 49 19.03 -24.29 -7.11
N TYR A 50 18.94 -25.63 -7.01
CA TYR A 50 17.70 -26.31 -6.66
C TYR A 50 17.72 -26.72 -5.19
N GLY A 51 16.75 -26.21 -4.44
CA GLY A 51 16.67 -26.39 -3.01
C GLY A 51 15.24 -26.35 -2.46
N SER A 52 15.10 -26.68 -1.19
CA SER A 52 13.89 -26.70 -0.42
C SER A 52 14.18 -26.33 1.03
N THR A 53 13.12 -26.16 1.83
CA THR A 53 13.23 -26.08 3.30
C THR A 53 12.21 -27.01 3.96
N ALA A 54 12.52 -27.45 5.17
CA ALA A 54 11.55 -28.14 5.99
C ALA A 54 10.41 -27.19 6.41
N ASN A 55 9.23 -27.74 6.71
CA ASN A 55 8.12 -27.02 7.32
C ASN A 55 8.34 -26.81 8.83
N GLU A 56 7.34 -26.29 9.56
CA GLU A 56 7.41 -26.12 11.03
C GLU A 56 7.58 -27.42 11.82
N ASN A 57 7.22 -28.55 11.23
CA ASN A 57 7.36 -29.89 11.84
C ASN A 57 8.67 -30.60 11.46
N GLY A 58 9.55 -29.93 10.69
CA GLY A 58 10.77 -30.54 10.17
C GLY A 58 10.58 -31.41 8.93
N ASP A 59 9.35 -31.51 8.37
CA ASP A 59 9.09 -32.31 7.17
C ASP A 59 9.61 -31.58 5.92
N TYR A 60 10.29 -32.30 5.04
CA TYR A 60 10.81 -31.77 3.78
C TYR A 60 10.42 -32.65 2.60
N LEU A 61 10.44 -32.11 1.42
CA LEU A 61 10.27 -32.84 0.18
C LEU A 61 11.11 -32.24 -0.96
N PHE A 62 11.55 -33.11 -1.86
CA PHE A 62 12.24 -32.79 -3.10
C PHE A 62 11.66 -33.58 -4.26
N LYS A 63 11.64 -32.98 -5.44
CA LYS A 63 11.29 -33.70 -6.68
C LYS A 63 12.48 -33.78 -7.59
N LEU A 64 12.93 -34.99 -7.80
CA LEU A 64 14.15 -35.29 -8.56
C LEU A 64 13.85 -36.28 -9.70
N SER A 65 14.45 -36.04 -10.83
CA SER A 65 14.48 -37.04 -11.90
C SER A 65 15.37 -38.25 -11.50
N PRO A 66 15.21 -39.42 -12.10
CA PRO A 66 16.14 -40.51 -11.85
C PRO A 66 17.60 -40.09 -12.06
N GLY A 67 18.44 -40.38 -11.08
CA GLY A 67 19.85 -39.99 -11.09
C GLY A 67 20.50 -40.05 -9.71
N SER A 68 21.79 -39.76 -9.66
CA SER A 68 22.57 -39.70 -8.41
C SER A 68 22.87 -38.26 -8.06
N TYR A 69 22.57 -37.89 -6.82
CA TYR A 69 22.64 -36.51 -6.31
C TYR A 69 23.43 -36.49 -5.01
N VAL A 70 23.96 -35.31 -4.68
CA VAL A 70 24.50 -35.02 -3.36
C VAL A 70 23.62 -33.94 -2.74
N ALA A 71 22.83 -34.32 -1.74
CA ALA A 71 21.98 -33.38 -0.98
C ALA A 71 22.73 -32.87 0.26
N ILE A 72 22.59 -31.60 0.51
CA ILE A 72 23.18 -30.91 1.65
C ILE A 72 22.05 -30.43 2.55
N TYR A 73 22.03 -30.94 3.78
CA TYR A 73 21.08 -30.55 4.83
C TYR A 73 21.75 -29.58 5.79
N ARG A 74 21.19 -28.44 5.97
CA ARG A 74 21.81 -27.34 6.71
C ARG A 74 20.81 -26.51 7.51
N PHE A 75 21.17 -26.21 8.73
CA PHE A 75 20.49 -25.20 9.54
C PHE A 75 21.49 -24.53 10.45
N VAL A 76 21.22 -23.27 10.79
CA VAL A 76 22.09 -22.46 11.65
C VAL A 76 22.18 -23.08 13.04
N GLY A 77 23.41 -23.34 13.51
CA GLY A 77 23.69 -23.99 14.81
C GLY A 77 23.84 -25.51 14.75
N TYR A 78 23.69 -26.10 13.56
CA TYR A 78 23.89 -27.54 13.34
C TYR A 78 25.00 -27.78 12.32
N LYS A 79 25.68 -28.89 12.44
CA LYS A 79 26.64 -29.36 11.44
C LYS A 79 25.93 -29.71 10.15
N GLU A 80 26.50 -29.25 9.05
CA GLU A 80 26.03 -29.58 7.72
C GLU A 80 26.14 -31.11 7.51
N ARG A 81 25.07 -31.72 7.00
CA ARG A 81 25.06 -33.15 6.66
C ARG A 81 24.96 -33.32 5.16
N VAL A 82 25.99 -33.91 4.61
CA VAL A 82 26.08 -34.22 3.18
C VAL A 82 25.70 -35.70 2.96
N VAL A 83 24.73 -35.95 2.09
CA VAL A 83 24.18 -37.28 1.83
C VAL A 83 24.17 -37.55 0.34
N LYS A 84 24.73 -38.69 -0.09
CA LYS A 84 24.57 -39.18 -1.47
C LYS A 84 23.22 -39.88 -1.60
N ILE A 85 22.45 -39.50 -2.62
CA ILE A 85 21.10 -40.00 -2.87
C ILE A 85 21.01 -40.49 -4.29
N THR A 86 20.42 -41.65 -4.48
CA THR A 86 20.13 -42.21 -5.81
C THR A 86 18.62 -42.34 -5.96
N ILE A 87 18.05 -41.59 -6.88
CA ILE A 87 16.63 -41.69 -7.24
C ILE A 87 16.52 -42.65 -8.42
N THR A 88 15.73 -43.68 -8.24
CA THR A 88 15.47 -44.70 -9.26
C THR A 88 14.09 -44.45 -9.91
N ASN A 89 13.15 -45.34 -9.71
CA ASN A 89 11.81 -45.33 -10.31
C ASN A 89 10.67 -45.29 -9.26
N HIS A 90 10.99 -44.90 -8.02
CA HIS A 90 10.03 -44.76 -6.92
C HIS A 90 10.41 -43.60 -5.98
N ASP A 91 9.45 -43.21 -5.16
CA ASP A 91 9.66 -42.20 -4.15
C ASP A 91 10.56 -42.74 -3.04
N GLU A 92 11.47 -41.89 -2.55
CA GLU A 92 12.44 -42.22 -1.51
C GLU A 92 12.11 -41.54 -0.19
N HIS A 93 12.09 -42.31 0.90
CA HIS A 93 11.90 -41.78 2.25
C HIS A 93 13.22 -41.74 3.01
N MET A 94 13.61 -40.56 3.49
CA MET A 94 14.85 -40.33 4.21
C MET A 94 14.71 -39.37 5.37
N ASN A 95 14.81 -39.87 6.58
CA ASN A 95 14.92 -39.00 7.77
C ASN A 95 16.38 -38.63 8.01
N VAL A 96 16.60 -37.35 8.36
CA VAL A 96 17.95 -36.81 8.57
C VAL A 96 18.05 -36.20 9.94
N GLN A 97 19.04 -36.68 10.71
CA GLN A 97 19.36 -36.10 12.01
C GLN A 97 20.54 -35.14 11.87
N LEU A 98 20.39 -33.91 12.31
CA LEU A 98 21.46 -32.91 12.38
C LEU A 98 22.08 -32.94 13.79
N SER A 99 23.41 -32.97 13.85
CA SER A 99 24.14 -32.83 15.12
C SER A 99 24.41 -31.35 15.41
N ASP A 100 24.38 -30.99 16.69
CA ASP A 100 24.75 -29.66 17.11
C ASP A 100 26.16 -29.27 16.66
N ASP A 101 26.35 -28.10 16.16
CA ASP A 101 27.66 -27.58 15.83
C ASP A 101 28.19 -26.77 17.01
N LEU A 102 29.22 -27.39 17.65
CA LEU A 102 29.89 -26.72 18.77
C LEU A 102 30.78 -25.61 18.21
N PHE A 103 30.32 -24.38 18.32
CA PHE A 103 31.16 -23.23 18.01
C PHE A 103 32.37 -23.22 18.95
N VAL A 104 33.53 -23.48 18.41
CA VAL A 104 34.77 -23.39 19.16
C VAL A 104 34.99 -21.90 19.50
N LEU A 105 34.97 -21.55 20.80
CA LEU A 105 35.41 -20.26 21.26
C LEU A 105 36.85 -20.10 20.80
N ALA A 106 37.12 -19.17 19.91
CA ALA A 106 38.48 -18.83 19.56
C ALA A 106 39.19 -18.43 20.85
N ASP A 107 40.32 -19.11 21.14
CA ASP A 107 41.25 -18.71 22.18
C ASP A 107 41.80 -17.33 21.78
N VAL A 108 41.08 -16.29 22.15
CA VAL A 108 41.49 -14.90 21.93
C VAL A 108 42.66 -14.66 22.89
N LYS A 109 43.84 -14.98 22.44
CA LYS A 109 45.07 -14.39 23.03
C LYS A 109 45.04 -12.89 22.75
N ALA A 110 44.29 -12.14 23.59
CA ALA A 110 44.31 -10.70 23.59
C ALA A 110 45.75 -10.25 23.68
N LYS A 111 46.29 -9.71 22.60
CA LYS A 111 47.50 -8.90 22.70
C LYS A 111 47.13 -7.74 23.62
N LYS A 112 47.97 -7.53 24.65
CA LYS A 112 47.78 -6.64 25.81
C LYS A 112 47.41 -5.18 25.49
N ASN A 113 47.30 -4.80 24.20
CA ASN A 113 47.02 -3.44 23.73
C ASN A 113 45.81 -3.33 22.76
N ASP A 114 45.04 -4.42 22.44
CA ASP A 114 43.85 -4.31 21.57
C ASP A 114 42.67 -4.88 22.34
N LEU A 115 41.92 -4.00 22.99
CA LEU A 115 40.71 -4.30 23.77
C LEU A 115 39.46 -4.50 22.86
N SER A 116 39.61 -4.47 21.53
CA SER A 116 38.49 -4.62 20.61
C SER A 116 38.18 -6.10 20.36
N ASP A 117 36.88 -6.46 20.42
CA ASP A 117 36.41 -7.79 20.05
C ASP A 117 36.82 -8.12 18.59
N PRO A 118 37.35 -9.34 18.29
CA PRO A 118 37.72 -9.76 16.94
C PRO A 118 36.60 -9.55 15.89
N ALA A 119 35.35 -9.63 16.31
CA ALA A 119 34.21 -9.34 15.45
C ALA A 119 34.26 -7.93 14.81
N THR A 120 34.90 -6.96 15.50
CA THR A 120 35.05 -5.62 14.94
C THR A 120 35.90 -5.60 13.68
N ALA A 121 37.00 -6.35 13.67
CA ALA A 121 37.88 -6.44 12.50
C ALA A 121 37.21 -7.20 11.35
N ILE A 122 36.53 -8.30 11.68
CA ILE A 122 35.75 -9.09 10.72
C ILE A 122 34.68 -8.20 10.05
N MET A 123 33.84 -7.54 10.84
CA MET A 123 32.76 -6.69 10.32
C MET A 123 33.26 -5.49 9.50
N ARG A 124 34.43 -4.92 9.82
CA ARG A 124 35.05 -3.88 8.96
C ARG A 124 35.32 -4.43 7.55
N ARG A 125 35.85 -5.65 7.45
CA ARG A 125 36.11 -6.30 6.16
C ARG A 125 34.82 -6.62 5.40
N VAL A 126 33.80 -7.13 6.09
CA VAL A 126 32.47 -7.37 5.50
C VAL A 126 31.89 -6.07 4.93
N ILE A 127 31.91 -5.00 5.72
CA ILE A 127 31.41 -3.68 5.30
C ILE A 127 32.20 -3.12 4.12
N SER A 128 33.51 -3.30 4.08
CA SER A 128 34.35 -2.87 2.95
C SER A 128 34.06 -3.64 1.66
N LYS A 129 33.61 -4.92 1.77
CA LYS A 129 33.20 -5.77 0.63
C LYS A 129 31.73 -5.60 0.25
N ARG A 130 30.93 -4.86 1.03
CA ARG A 130 29.49 -4.72 0.86
C ARG A 130 29.08 -4.33 -0.55
N GLU A 131 29.71 -3.31 -1.12
CA GLU A 131 29.38 -2.81 -2.47
C GLU A 131 29.74 -3.83 -3.56
N TYR A 132 30.80 -4.59 -3.36
CA TYR A 132 31.16 -5.67 -4.26
C TYR A 132 30.01 -6.71 -4.30
N TYR A 133 29.56 -7.22 -3.14
CA TYR A 133 28.51 -8.24 -3.08
C TYR A 133 27.13 -7.71 -3.48
N LEU A 134 26.84 -6.44 -3.21
CA LEU A 134 25.63 -5.78 -3.68
C LEU A 134 25.56 -5.75 -5.23
N ASN A 135 26.72 -5.65 -5.88
CA ASN A 135 26.84 -5.51 -7.34
C ASN A 135 27.37 -6.78 -8.02
N GLU A 136 27.55 -7.90 -7.28
CA GLU A 136 28.11 -9.14 -7.82
C GLU A 136 27.23 -9.73 -8.94
N VAL A 137 25.91 -9.72 -8.78
CA VAL A 137 24.95 -10.19 -9.78
C VAL A 137 24.26 -9.01 -10.42
N LYS A 138 24.45 -8.79 -11.71
CA LYS A 138 23.87 -7.69 -12.47
C LYS A 138 22.44 -7.95 -12.90
N SER A 139 22.13 -9.20 -13.23
CA SER A 139 20.82 -9.63 -13.68
C SER A 139 20.61 -11.10 -13.38
N TYR A 140 19.38 -11.47 -13.06
CA TYR A 140 19.00 -12.89 -12.94
C TYR A 140 17.50 -13.09 -13.18
N SER A 141 17.14 -14.33 -13.45
CA SER A 141 15.77 -14.81 -13.29
C SER A 141 15.77 -16.05 -12.39
N SER A 142 14.69 -16.22 -11.64
CA SER A 142 14.50 -17.32 -10.69
C SER A 142 13.04 -17.74 -10.64
N VAL A 143 12.77 -18.87 -9.99
CA VAL A 143 11.42 -19.30 -9.63
C VAL A 143 11.25 -19.11 -8.13
N GLU A 144 10.24 -18.35 -7.77
CA GLU A 144 9.95 -18.00 -6.39
C GLU A 144 8.70 -18.73 -5.90
N TYR A 145 8.82 -19.33 -4.73
CA TYR A 145 7.68 -19.84 -3.99
C TYR A 145 7.53 -19.06 -2.69
N ILE A 146 6.40 -18.45 -2.48
CA ILE A 146 6.08 -17.73 -1.24
C ILE A 146 4.93 -18.44 -0.53
N LYS A 147 5.09 -18.65 0.76
CA LYS A 147 4.05 -19.20 1.65
C LYS A 147 3.86 -18.27 2.83
N GLY A 148 2.62 -17.88 3.11
CA GLY A 148 2.26 -17.05 4.24
C GLY A 148 1.20 -17.71 5.12
N VAL A 149 1.38 -17.65 6.44
CA VAL A 149 0.42 -18.14 7.42
C VAL A 149 0.25 -17.12 8.54
N LYS A 150 -0.99 -16.80 8.89
CA LYS A 150 -1.34 -15.98 10.05
C LYS A 150 -2.28 -16.74 10.97
N LEU A 151 -1.87 -16.88 12.20
CA LEU A 151 -2.56 -17.61 13.27
C LEU A 151 -3.06 -16.64 14.33
N ILE A 152 -4.33 -16.67 14.66
CA ILE A 152 -4.86 -16.04 15.87
C ILE A 152 -4.58 -16.98 17.06
N VAL A 153 -3.78 -16.49 17.99
CA VAL A 153 -3.33 -17.24 19.18
C VAL A 153 -4.28 -17.03 20.35
N SER A 154 -4.85 -15.84 20.45
CA SER A 154 -5.77 -15.47 21.51
C SER A 154 -6.71 -14.37 21.06
N SER A 155 -7.99 -14.46 21.39
CA SER A 155 -9.00 -13.44 21.15
C SER A 155 -9.65 -12.95 22.44
N PRO A 156 -10.12 -11.69 22.50
CA PRO A 156 -10.86 -11.16 23.63
C PRO A 156 -12.19 -11.91 23.81
N LYS A 157 -12.70 -11.93 25.04
CA LYS A 157 -13.99 -12.58 25.37
C LYS A 157 -15.20 -11.67 25.14
N THR A 158 -15.07 -10.56 24.43
CA THR A 158 -16.16 -9.62 24.14
C THR A 158 -17.11 -10.16 23.06
N LEU A 159 -18.36 -9.70 23.05
CA LEU A 159 -19.35 -10.07 22.03
C LEU A 159 -18.86 -9.78 20.61
N LEU A 160 -18.30 -8.61 20.40
CA LEU A 160 -17.73 -8.19 19.11
C LEU A 160 -16.59 -9.12 18.66
N ALA A 161 -15.70 -9.52 19.57
CA ALA A 161 -14.61 -10.44 19.25
C ALA A 161 -15.11 -11.84 18.89
N ARG A 162 -16.19 -12.30 19.49
CA ARG A 162 -16.83 -13.58 19.12
C ARG A 162 -17.41 -13.54 17.71
N GLU A 163 -18.06 -12.45 17.33
CA GLU A 163 -18.57 -12.27 15.96
C GLU A 163 -17.41 -12.19 14.94
N MET A 164 -16.32 -11.47 15.27
CA MET A 164 -15.12 -11.46 14.43
C MET A 164 -14.47 -12.85 14.33
N ALA A 165 -14.45 -13.63 15.40
CA ALA A 165 -13.93 -14.99 15.39
C ALA A 165 -14.72 -15.91 14.44
N LYS A 166 -16.04 -15.78 14.39
CA LYS A 166 -16.91 -16.50 13.44
C LYS A 166 -16.60 -16.07 12.00
N LEU A 167 -16.48 -14.76 11.73
CA LEU A 167 -16.13 -14.24 10.40
C LEU A 167 -14.77 -14.76 9.90
N LEU A 168 -13.82 -14.94 10.81
CA LEU A 168 -12.49 -15.48 10.51
C LEU A 168 -12.43 -17.01 10.50
N ASN A 169 -13.55 -17.69 10.72
CA ASN A 169 -13.64 -19.16 10.85
C ASN A 169 -12.66 -19.73 11.88
N LEU A 170 -12.58 -19.10 13.06
CA LEU A 170 -11.76 -19.56 14.18
C LEU A 170 -12.52 -20.61 15.01
N ASP A 171 -11.79 -21.35 15.85
CA ASP A 171 -12.37 -22.33 16.77
C ASP A 171 -13.24 -21.65 17.87
N THR A 172 -13.89 -22.45 18.69
CA THR A 172 -14.74 -21.95 19.79
C THR A 172 -13.99 -21.15 20.84
N ALA A 173 -12.66 -21.34 20.92
CA ALA A 173 -11.76 -20.54 21.77
C ALA A 173 -11.24 -19.27 21.04
N GLY A 174 -11.69 -19.00 19.83
CA GLY A 174 -11.29 -17.87 19.03
C GLY A 174 -9.84 -17.96 18.52
N ARG A 175 -9.34 -19.17 18.24
CA ARG A 175 -7.98 -19.46 17.77
C ARG A 175 -8.04 -20.18 16.42
N GLY A 176 -6.98 -20.08 15.63
CA GLY A 176 -6.86 -20.81 14.35
C GLY A 176 -6.19 -19.99 13.26
N ILE A 177 -6.03 -20.61 12.10
CA ILE A 177 -5.44 -19.95 10.93
C ILE A 177 -6.47 -18.99 10.32
N SER A 178 -6.21 -17.69 10.45
CA SER A 178 -7.07 -16.64 9.91
C SER A 178 -6.76 -16.33 8.44
N TYR A 179 -5.51 -16.50 8.03
CA TYR A 179 -5.04 -16.28 6.65
C TYR A 179 -3.94 -17.28 6.31
N GLN A 180 -3.99 -17.79 5.10
CA GLN A 180 -2.97 -18.66 4.50
C GLN A 180 -2.89 -18.36 3.01
N SER A 181 -1.68 -18.25 2.49
CA SER A 181 -1.45 -18.01 1.06
C SER A 181 -0.26 -18.80 0.56
N GLU A 182 -0.30 -19.13 -0.72
CA GLU A 182 0.82 -19.68 -1.49
C GLU A 182 0.85 -18.99 -2.84
N SER A 183 2.04 -18.70 -3.33
CA SER A 183 2.27 -18.24 -4.70
C SER A 183 3.50 -18.92 -5.29
N LEU A 184 3.47 -19.09 -6.58
CA LEU A 184 4.58 -19.53 -7.41
C LEU A 184 4.71 -18.56 -8.56
N SER A 185 5.88 -17.96 -8.71
CA SER A 185 6.14 -16.94 -9.73
C SER A 185 7.50 -17.11 -10.38
N THR A 186 7.66 -16.51 -11.54
CA THR A 186 8.97 -16.23 -12.12
C THR A 186 9.35 -14.82 -11.73
N PHE A 187 10.50 -14.64 -11.11
CA PHE A 187 11.05 -13.36 -10.72
C PHE A 187 12.25 -13.01 -11.58
N SER A 188 12.30 -11.75 -12.03
CA SER A 188 13.39 -11.22 -12.84
C SER A 188 13.92 -9.94 -12.23
N PHE A 189 15.22 -9.80 -12.19
CA PHE A 189 15.93 -8.65 -11.64
C PHE A 189 17.01 -8.16 -12.61
N GLU A 190 17.16 -6.85 -12.71
CA GLU A 190 18.26 -6.17 -13.39
C GLU A 190 18.65 -4.92 -12.59
N GLN A 191 19.94 -4.79 -12.32
CA GLN A 191 20.45 -3.61 -11.59
C GLN A 191 20.07 -2.29 -12.27
N PRO A 192 19.86 -1.19 -11.45
CA PRO A 192 20.08 -1.16 -10.01
C PRO A 192 18.89 -1.69 -9.19
N ASP A 193 17.65 -1.64 -9.71
CA ASP A 193 16.42 -1.88 -8.95
C ASP A 193 15.20 -2.29 -9.82
N LYS A 194 15.46 -2.68 -11.08
CA LYS A 194 14.39 -3.16 -11.96
C LYS A 194 13.97 -4.56 -11.57
N VAL A 195 12.68 -4.74 -11.36
CA VAL A 195 12.08 -6.04 -11.04
C VAL A 195 10.86 -6.30 -11.92
N LYS A 196 10.65 -7.57 -12.25
CA LYS A 196 9.41 -8.05 -12.85
C LYS A 196 9.09 -9.43 -12.32
N GLU A 197 7.87 -9.60 -11.85
CA GLU A 197 7.35 -10.86 -11.34
C GLU A 197 6.14 -11.31 -12.17
N VAL A 198 6.10 -12.58 -12.56
CA VAL A 198 4.97 -13.17 -13.30
C VAL A 198 4.45 -14.36 -12.51
N PHE A 199 3.21 -14.27 -12.06
CA PHE A 199 2.59 -15.36 -11.30
C PHE A 199 2.22 -16.54 -12.19
N ILE A 200 2.75 -17.70 -11.85
CA ILE A 200 2.39 -18.99 -12.43
C ILE A 200 1.15 -19.55 -11.75
N ALA A 201 1.10 -19.41 -10.42
CA ALA A 201 -0.02 -19.85 -9.60
C ALA A 201 -0.10 -19.05 -8.30
N SER A 202 -1.33 -18.84 -7.81
CA SER A 202 -1.58 -18.21 -6.53
C SER A 202 -2.82 -18.84 -5.88
N LYS A 203 -2.73 -19.12 -4.59
CA LYS A 203 -3.83 -19.63 -3.78
C LYS A 203 -3.87 -18.91 -2.44
N SER A 204 -5.04 -18.50 -2.00
CA SER A 204 -5.20 -17.90 -0.68
C SER A 204 -6.47 -18.41 -0.01
N ALA A 205 -6.45 -18.46 1.32
CA ALA A 205 -7.59 -18.86 2.15
C ALA A 205 -7.70 -17.90 3.34
N GLY A 206 -8.87 -17.30 3.53
CA GLY A 206 -9.16 -16.28 4.54
C GLY A 206 -9.08 -14.86 3.99
N SER A 207 -9.42 -13.87 4.85
CA SER A 207 -9.35 -12.46 4.49
C SER A 207 -7.89 -11.98 4.46
N ASN A 208 -7.51 -11.33 3.36
CA ASN A 208 -6.16 -10.80 3.20
C ASN A 208 -5.90 -9.69 4.24
N PRO A 209 -4.94 -9.85 5.14
CA PRO A 209 -4.60 -8.82 6.12
C PRO A 209 -3.84 -7.66 5.45
N PRO A 210 -3.75 -6.48 6.11
CA PRO A 210 -2.94 -5.35 5.64
C PRO A 210 -1.48 -5.70 5.31
N PHE A 211 -0.94 -6.76 5.93
CA PHE A 211 0.41 -7.30 5.68
C PHE A 211 0.35 -8.67 5.02
N GLY A 212 -0.53 -8.85 4.02
CA GLY A 212 -0.65 -10.08 3.26
C GLY A 212 0.36 -10.13 2.11
N TYR A 213 1.61 -10.45 2.39
CA TYR A 213 2.65 -10.58 1.38
C TYR A 213 2.52 -11.93 0.65
N ASN A 214 2.34 -11.88 -0.64
CA ASN A 214 2.33 -13.06 -1.50
C ASN A 214 3.17 -12.86 -2.78
N LYS A 215 3.91 -11.76 -2.86
CA LYS A 215 4.83 -11.43 -3.95
C LYS A 215 6.26 -11.54 -3.47
N ALA A 216 7.13 -12.09 -4.29
CA ALA A 216 8.56 -12.15 -4.02
C ALA A 216 9.16 -10.73 -3.94
N SER A 217 8.72 -9.84 -4.83
CA SER A 217 9.14 -8.44 -4.86
C SER A 217 8.94 -7.68 -3.54
N ASP A 218 7.95 -8.07 -2.71
CA ASP A 218 7.70 -7.43 -1.41
C ASP A 218 8.62 -7.96 -0.29
N LEU A 219 9.14 -9.18 -0.43
CA LEU A 219 9.82 -9.93 0.63
C LEU A 219 11.32 -10.14 0.37
N GLN A 220 11.77 -10.02 -0.87
CA GLN A 220 13.20 -10.13 -1.19
C GLN A 220 13.95 -8.90 -0.68
N VAL A 221 14.77 -9.09 0.32
CA VAL A 221 15.61 -8.05 0.90
C VAL A 221 17.08 -8.47 0.85
N ASN A 222 17.92 -7.57 0.38
CA ASN A 222 19.35 -7.75 0.35
C ASN A 222 20.00 -7.03 1.55
N PHE A 223 20.59 -7.79 2.47
CA PHE A 223 21.26 -7.23 3.66
C PHE A 223 22.50 -6.40 3.34
N TYR A 224 23.06 -6.48 2.15
CA TYR A 224 24.11 -5.58 1.71
C TYR A 224 23.62 -4.16 1.42
N ASN A 225 22.31 -3.91 1.36
CA ASN A 225 21.76 -2.56 1.38
C ASN A 225 22.00 -1.88 2.74
N ASN A 226 22.00 -0.55 2.75
CA ASN A 226 22.14 0.20 4.00
C ASN A 226 20.91 0.07 4.90
N LEU A 227 19.72 -0.01 4.29
CA LEU A 227 18.45 -0.15 4.98
C LEU A 227 17.73 -1.44 4.55
N PHE A 228 17.18 -2.11 5.53
CA PHE A 228 16.23 -3.18 5.37
C PHE A 228 14.83 -2.54 5.27
N ILE A 229 14.25 -2.55 4.09
CA ILE A 229 12.93 -1.99 3.82
C ILE A 229 12.01 -3.10 3.35
N VAL A 230 10.84 -3.21 3.97
CA VAL A 230 9.74 -4.08 3.54
C VAL A 230 8.50 -3.19 3.44
N ASP A 231 7.92 -3.13 2.28
CA ASP A 231 6.77 -2.28 1.99
C ASP A 231 5.60 -2.56 2.94
N GLY A 232 5.00 -1.48 3.44
CA GLY A 232 3.89 -1.56 4.39
C GLY A 232 4.29 -1.94 5.83
N LEU A 233 5.56 -2.31 6.08
CA LEU A 233 6.02 -2.63 7.42
C LEU A 233 6.51 -1.39 8.18
N SER A 234 7.33 -0.56 7.54
CA SER A 234 7.87 0.68 8.10
C SER A 234 8.13 1.71 7.01
N SER A 235 7.85 2.97 7.29
CA SER A 235 8.07 4.09 6.37
C SER A 235 9.55 4.50 6.23
N HIS A 236 10.44 4.05 7.13
CA HIS A 236 11.85 4.46 7.14
C HIS A 236 12.84 3.27 7.07
N GLY A 237 12.36 2.03 7.17
CA GLY A 237 13.20 0.84 7.21
C GLY A 237 14.04 0.70 8.50
N PHE A 238 14.96 -0.26 8.49
CA PHE A 238 15.84 -0.59 9.62
C PHE A 238 17.27 -0.68 9.13
N VAL A 239 18.22 -0.23 9.96
CA VAL A 239 19.64 -0.26 9.58
C VAL A 239 20.14 -1.70 9.44
N SER A 240 20.76 -2.01 8.29
CA SER A 240 21.41 -3.31 8.10
C SER A 240 22.64 -3.43 9.00
N PRO A 241 22.90 -4.62 9.61
CA PRO A 241 24.14 -4.85 10.36
C PRO A 241 25.41 -4.72 9.53
N VAL A 242 25.33 -4.71 8.22
CA VAL A 242 26.46 -4.51 7.32
C VAL A 242 26.38 -3.19 6.54
N ALA A 243 25.51 -2.26 6.96
CA ALA A 243 25.42 -0.93 6.37
C ALA A 243 26.77 -0.18 6.42
N ALA A 244 26.99 0.75 5.49
CA ALA A 244 28.23 1.55 5.45
C ALA A 244 28.55 2.25 6.79
N ARG A 245 27.51 2.66 7.53
CA ARG A 245 27.64 3.29 8.87
C ARG A 245 27.16 2.37 10.00
N ALA A 246 27.23 1.05 9.83
CA ALA A 246 26.71 0.09 10.80
C ALA A 246 27.31 0.25 12.20
N PHE A 247 28.59 0.62 12.31
CA PHE A 247 29.26 0.86 13.61
C PHE A 247 28.68 2.02 14.43
N THR A 248 27.92 2.92 13.82
CA THR A 248 27.16 3.94 14.56
C THR A 248 26.02 3.32 15.36
N TYR A 249 25.41 2.27 14.82
CA TYR A 249 24.19 1.65 15.35
C TYR A 249 24.44 0.36 16.12
N TYR A 250 25.54 -0.34 15.85
CA TYR A 250 25.84 -1.66 16.37
C TYR A 250 27.20 -1.78 17.02
N THR A 251 27.29 -2.68 18.01
CA THR A 251 28.50 -3.36 18.45
C THR A 251 28.40 -4.82 18.07
N TYR A 252 29.52 -5.49 17.91
CA TYR A 252 29.60 -6.87 17.45
C TYR A 252 30.45 -7.67 18.45
N LYS A 253 30.03 -8.94 18.66
CA LYS A 253 30.78 -9.87 19.52
C LYS A 253 30.92 -11.20 18.79
N LEU A 254 32.13 -11.73 18.72
CA LEU A 254 32.39 -13.05 18.18
C LEU A 254 31.96 -14.11 19.21
N LEU A 255 31.00 -14.96 18.81
CA LEU A 255 30.51 -16.05 19.66
C LEU A 255 31.26 -17.36 19.42
N GLY A 256 31.95 -17.50 18.30
CA GLY A 256 32.76 -18.65 17.93
C GLY A 256 32.81 -18.84 16.42
N THR A 257 33.65 -19.78 16.00
CA THR A 257 33.91 -20.13 14.59
C THR A 257 33.65 -21.62 14.38
N ILE A 258 33.06 -21.97 13.26
CA ILE A 258 32.87 -23.37 12.80
C ILE A 258 33.54 -23.56 11.45
N VAL A 259 33.81 -24.80 11.09
CA VAL A 259 34.34 -25.15 9.76
C VAL A 259 33.31 -26.01 9.04
N GLN A 260 32.81 -25.49 7.90
CA GLN A 260 31.88 -26.21 7.04
C GLN A 260 32.39 -26.21 5.60
N ASP A 261 32.39 -27.39 4.97
CA ASP A 261 32.95 -27.63 3.61
C ASP A 261 34.34 -26.99 3.41
N GLY A 262 35.21 -27.09 4.46
CA GLY A 262 36.56 -26.51 4.49
C GLY A 262 36.65 -24.98 4.68
N LYS A 263 35.54 -24.28 4.79
CA LYS A 263 35.49 -22.82 5.02
C LYS A 263 35.16 -22.51 6.47
N LYS A 264 35.84 -21.53 7.02
CA LYS A 264 35.52 -21.02 8.35
C LYS A 264 34.34 -20.07 8.30
N ILE A 265 33.43 -20.22 9.24
CA ILE A 265 32.23 -19.42 9.38
C ILE A 265 32.17 -18.85 10.79
N ASP A 266 32.25 -17.54 10.90
CA ASP A 266 32.20 -16.82 12.15
C ASP A 266 30.76 -16.47 12.54
N LYS A 267 30.35 -16.88 13.74
CA LYS A 267 29.08 -16.48 14.34
C LYS A 267 29.27 -15.18 15.11
N ILE A 268 28.68 -14.11 14.62
CA ILE A 268 28.81 -12.78 15.17
C ILE A 268 27.48 -12.32 15.74
N GLN A 269 27.47 -12.01 17.03
CA GLN A 269 26.35 -11.38 17.68
C GLN A 269 26.25 -9.92 17.29
N VAL A 270 25.08 -9.47 16.86
CA VAL A 270 24.73 -8.10 16.52
C VAL A 270 24.02 -7.47 17.71
N ILE A 271 24.59 -6.43 18.29
CA ILE A 271 24.09 -5.77 19.50
C ILE A 271 23.83 -4.31 19.17
N PRO A 272 22.56 -3.85 19.21
CA PRO A 272 22.24 -2.46 18.92
C PRO A 272 22.69 -1.53 20.05
N LYS A 273 23.43 -0.46 19.71
CA LYS A 273 23.94 0.55 20.65
C LYS A 273 22.85 1.47 21.18
N LEU A 274 21.91 1.87 20.33
CA LEU A 274 20.85 2.83 20.63
C LEU A 274 19.51 2.14 20.77
N ASN A 275 18.53 2.83 21.33
CA ASN A 275 17.13 2.42 21.30
C ASN A 275 16.50 2.58 19.90
N ALA A 276 17.34 2.74 18.88
CA ALA A 276 16.97 2.97 17.50
C ALA A 276 16.49 1.69 16.81
N LEU A 277 15.90 1.87 15.65
CA LEU A 277 15.40 0.92 14.68
C LEU A 277 16.50 -0.03 14.17
N ALA A 278 16.92 -0.94 15.02
CA ALA A 278 18.09 -1.77 14.83
C ALA A 278 17.83 -3.23 15.24
N PHE A 279 18.44 -4.14 14.52
CA PHE A 279 18.32 -5.58 14.75
C PHE A 279 19.15 -6.04 15.95
N THR A 280 18.71 -7.11 16.60
CA THR A 280 19.53 -7.94 17.49
C THR A 280 19.52 -9.38 16.94
N GLY A 281 20.51 -10.18 17.28
CA GLY A 281 20.59 -11.57 16.82
C GLY A 281 22.00 -11.91 16.37
N CYS A 282 22.13 -12.80 15.37
CA CYS A 282 23.40 -13.26 14.85
C CYS A 282 23.48 -13.09 13.34
N ILE A 283 24.66 -12.74 12.86
CA ILE A 283 25.06 -12.82 11.47
C ILE A 283 26.22 -13.82 11.34
N TYR A 284 26.21 -14.59 10.29
CA TYR A 284 27.22 -15.61 10.04
C TYR A 284 28.04 -15.19 8.83
N ILE A 285 29.34 -15.07 9.01
CA ILE A 285 30.26 -14.54 8.01
C ILE A 285 31.24 -15.63 7.61
N MET A 286 31.38 -15.84 6.31
CA MET A 286 32.43 -16.71 5.76
C MET A 286 33.77 -15.97 5.77
N GLU A 287 34.77 -16.52 6.50
CA GLU A 287 36.15 -16.01 6.46
C GLU A 287 36.71 -16.08 5.03
N ASP A 288 37.76 -15.36 4.76
CA ASP A 288 38.44 -15.20 3.46
C ASP A 288 37.61 -14.44 2.40
N ASP A 289 36.37 -14.83 2.16
CA ASP A 289 35.47 -14.12 1.24
C ASP A 289 34.84 -12.88 1.88
N TRP A 290 34.68 -12.84 3.21
CA TRP A 290 34.00 -11.78 4.00
C TRP A 290 32.57 -11.54 3.53
N ARG A 291 31.87 -12.62 3.15
CA ARG A 291 30.48 -12.58 2.71
C ARG A 291 29.54 -13.10 3.78
N ILE A 292 28.28 -12.70 3.67
CA ILE A 292 27.20 -13.21 4.50
C ILE A 292 26.94 -14.68 4.10
N TYR A 293 27.03 -15.59 5.06
CA TYR A 293 26.66 -16.99 4.92
C TYR A 293 25.18 -17.21 5.29
N SER A 294 24.74 -16.61 6.37
CA SER A 294 23.35 -16.55 6.78
C SER A 294 23.09 -15.42 7.78
N VAL A 295 21.82 -15.07 7.95
CA VAL A 295 21.39 -14.12 9.00
C VAL A 295 20.28 -14.74 9.84
N ASP A 296 20.26 -14.44 11.12
CA ASP A 296 19.22 -14.76 12.07
C ASP A 296 19.04 -13.58 13.02
N LEU A 297 18.22 -12.63 12.58
CA LEU A 297 18.08 -11.31 13.18
C LEU A 297 16.65 -11.10 13.67
N MET A 298 16.49 -10.26 14.68
CA MET A 298 15.18 -9.96 15.26
C MET A 298 15.05 -8.47 15.58
N LEU A 299 13.88 -7.93 15.28
CA LEU A 299 13.39 -6.66 15.81
C LEU A 299 12.45 -6.95 16.97
N THR A 300 12.81 -6.50 18.17
CA THR A 300 11.97 -6.66 19.37
C THR A 300 11.01 -5.49 19.51
N LYS A 301 9.93 -5.66 20.26
CA LYS A 301 8.95 -4.61 20.58
C LYS A 301 9.59 -3.33 21.11
N ALA A 302 10.66 -3.45 21.86
CA ALA A 302 11.40 -2.30 22.41
C ALA A 302 12.26 -1.58 21.38
N LYS A 303 12.59 -2.23 20.26
CA LYS A 303 13.50 -1.76 19.22
C LYS A 303 12.83 -1.52 17.86
N ASN A 304 11.52 -1.72 17.77
CA ASN A 304 10.77 -1.41 16.57
C ASN A 304 9.69 -0.35 16.88
N ASN A 305 9.32 0.44 15.88
CA ASN A 305 8.22 1.40 15.93
C ASN A 305 7.00 0.93 15.14
N LEU A 306 6.84 -0.38 14.97
CA LEU A 306 5.75 -0.97 14.20
C LEU A 306 4.45 -0.95 15.01
N ASN A 307 3.38 -0.45 14.42
CA ASN A 307 2.11 -0.26 15.13
C ASN A 307 1.42 -1.56 15.57
N PHE A 308 1.58 -2.62 14.79
CA PHE A 308 0.84 -3.88 15.02
C PHE A 308 1.76 -5.09 15.24
N VAL A 309 3.06 -4.95 15.05
CA VAL A 309 4.03 -6.03 15.20
C VAL A 309 4.81 -5.86 16.50
N ASP A 310 4.78 -6.86 17.37
CA ASP A 310 5.55 -6.87 18.63
C ASP A 310 6.98 -7.37 18.37
N THR A 311 7.14 -8.45 17.62
CA THR A 311 8.45 -8.99 17.23
C THR A 311 8.45 -9.36 15.75
N LEU A 312 9.56 -9.13 15.08
CA LEU A 312 9.83 -9.61 13.73
C LEU A 312 11.18 -10.31 13.71
N LYS A 313 11.21 -11.59 13.47
CA LYS A 313 12.43 -12.37 13.24
C LYS A 313 12.63 -12.55 11.73
N VAL A 314 13.85 -12.28 11.26
CA VAL A 314 14.25 -12.41 9.86
C VAL A 314 15.41 -13.39 9.79
N SER A 315 15.22 -14.47 9.04
CA SER A 315 16.27 -15.46 8.78
C SER A 315 16.43 -15.59 7.27
N GLN A 316 17.67 -15.62 6.80
CA GLN A 316 18.00 -15.79 5.39
C GLN A 316 19.20 -16.70 5.25
N GLN A 317 19.12 -17.66 4.32
CA GLN A 317 20.17 -18.64 4.07
C GLN A 317 20.66 -18.52 2.63
N TYR A 318 21.97 -18.41 2.46
CA TYR A 318 22.62 -18.28 1.16
C TYR A 318 23.24 -19.61 0.74
N ILE A 319 23.22 -19.91 -0.54
CA ILE A 319 23.86 -21.07 -1.15
C ILE A 319 24.74 -20.66 -2.33
N PRO A 320 25.80 -21.45 -2.65
CA PRO A 320 26.56 -21.23 -3.87
C PRO A 320 25.74 -21.66 -5.09
N ILE A 321 25.58 -20.74 -6.05
CA ILE A 321 24.79 -20.98 -7.26
C ILE A 321 25.69 -21.39 -8.43
N LYS A 322 26.72 -20.59 -8.72
CA LYS A 322 27.66 -20.81 -9.81
C LYS A 322 28.97 -20.04 -9.53
N ASN A 323 30.13 -20.65 -9.75
CA ASN A 323 31.43 -20.00 -9.69
C ASN A 323 31.64 -19.15 -8.42
N ASN A 324 31.29 -19.67 -7.25
CA ASN A 324 31.36 -18.98 -5.96
C ASN A 324 30.46 -17.74 -5.80
N VAL A 325 29.47 -17.54 -6.70
CA VAL A 325 28.37 -16.57 -6.50
C VAL A 325 27.36 -17.17 -5.55
N TRP A 326 27.01 -16.43 -4.49
CA TRP A 326 26.10 -16.88 -3.44
C TRP A 326 24.85 -16.03 -3.44
N GLU A 327 23.68 -16.67 -3.51
CA GLU A 327 22.37 -16.02 -3.47
C GLU A 327 21.46 -16.69 -2.45
N PRO A 328 20.41 -15.99 -1.95
CA PRO A 328 19.49 -16.56 -0.99
C PRO A 328 18.74 -17.78 -1.57
N LEU A 329 18.81 -18.93 -0.89
CA LEU A 329 17.91 -20.04 -1.15
C LEU A 329 16.55 -19.83 -0.50
N SER A 330 16.57 -19.34 0.74
CA SER A 330 15.35 -19.15 1.50
C SER A 330 15.43 -17.90 2.37
N PHE A 331 14.28 -17.29 2.57
CA PHE A 331 14.09 -16.24 3.56
C PHE A 331 12.83 -16.52 4.38
N GLN A 332 12.87 -16.19 5.64
CA GLN A 332 11.77 -16.34 6.55
C GLN A 332 11.56 -15.07 7.37
N TYR A 333 10.30 -14.66 7.46
CA TYR A 333 9.85 -13.61 8.36
C TYR A 333 8.86 -14.20 9.35
N LYS A 334 9.24 -14.34 10.59
CA LYS A 334 8.35 -14.80 11.66
C LYS A 334 7.98 -13.61 12.54
N TYR A 335 6.68 -13.39 12.74
CA TYR A 335 6.20 -12.21 13.45
C TYR A 335 5.17 -12.57 14.51
N THR A 336 5.12 -11.75 15.57
CA THR A 336 4.05 -11.75 16.55
C THR A 336 3.51 -10.34 16.69
N GLY A 337 2.27 -10.21 17.09
CA GLY A 337 1.66 -8.90 17.28
C GLY A 337 0.34 -8.96 18.02
N SER A 338 -0.18 -7.77 18.28
CA SER A 338 -1.47 -7.63 18.94
C SER A 338 -2.24 -6.43 18.40
N VAL A 339 -3.54 -6.58 18.22
CA VAL A 339 -4.45 -5.51 17.80
C VAL A 339 -5.80 -5.68 18.49
N GLN A 340 -6.27 -4.63 19.16
CA GLN A 340 -7.56 -4.62 19.87
C GLN A 340 -7.81 -5.87 20.77
N GLY A 341 -6.76 -6.36 21.43
CA GLY A 341 -6.80 -7.52 22.30
C GLY A 341 -6.67 -8.89 21.62
N PHE A 342 -6.72 -8.95 20.30
CA PHE A 342 -6.34 -10.15 19.55
C PHE A 342 -4.83 -10.26 19.53
N LYS A 343 -4.30 -11.42 19.94
CA LYS A 343 -2.89 -11.77 19.78
C LYS A 343 -2.75 -12.69 18.57
N TYR A 344 -1.78 -12.41 17.73
CA TYR A 344 -1.51 -13.21 16.55
C TYR A 344 -0.03 -13.50 16.40
N SER A 345 0.26 -14.58 15.71
CA SER A 345 1.57 -14.92 15.18
C SER A 345 1.44 -15.32 13.72
N GLY A 346 2.55 -15.31 13.01
CA GLY A 346 2.56 -15.75 11.63
C GLY A 346 3.97 -15.83 11.09
N TYR A 347 4.06 -16.34 9.87
CA TYR A 347 5.31 -16.34 9.13
C TYR A 347 5.07 -16.19 7.63
N TYR A 348 6.08 -15.69 6.96
CA TYR A 348 6.27 -15.78 5.52
C TYR A 348 7.55 -16.56 5.26
N LEU A 349 7.47 -17.52 4.34
CA LEU A 349 8.59 -18.31 3.88
C LEU A 349 8.70 -18.16 2.38
N GLY A 350 9.85 -17.71 1.91
CA GLY A 350 10.18 -17.68 0.50
C GLY A 350 11.29 -18.66 0.18
N ILE A 351 11.17 -19.30 -0.98
CA ILE A 351 12.18 -20.22 -1.52
C ILE A 351 12.44 -19.81 -2.96
N THR A 352 13.69 -19.56 -3.23
CA THR A 352 14.19 -19.21 -4.56
C THR A 352 14.90 -20.37 -5.20
N ASN A 353 14.43 -20.77 -6.37
CA ASN A 353 14.98 -21.89 -7.13
C ASN A 353 15.34 -21.47 -8.56
N ASN A 354 16.13 -22.31 -9.23
CA ASN A 354 16.41 -22.21 -10.66
C ASN A 354 16.99 -20.85 -11.07
N TYR A 355 17.94 -20.33 -10.29
CA TYR A 355 18.66 -19.12 -10.64
C TYR A 355 19.34 -19.23 -12.00
N LYS A 356 19.08 -18.23 -12.85
CA LYS A 356 19.78 -18.01 -14.12
C LYS A 356 20.43 -16.64 -14.01
N ILE A 357 21.66 -16.60 -13.54
CA ILE A 357 22.44 -15.35 -13.40
C ILE A 357 22.93 -14.90 -14.77
N ASP A 358 23.25 -13.61 -14.89
CA ASP A 358 23.71 -12.96 -16.13
C ASP A 358 22.70 -13.11 -17.29
N THR A 359 21.39 -13.10 -16.95
CA THR A 359 20.31 -13.19 -17.93
C THR A 359 20.21 -11.89 -18.73
N THR A 360 20.25 -11.99 -20.07
CA THR A 360 20.02 -10.85 -20.95
C THR A 360 18.52 -10.67 -21.18
N PHE A 361 17.97 -9.53 -20.78
CA PHE A 361 16.57 -9.17 -21.00
C PHE A 361 16.43 -8.29 -22.23
N ARG A 362 15.25 -8.33 -22.87
CA ARG A 362 14.91 -7.37 -23.94
C ARG A 362 14.82 -5.96 -23.35
N LYS A 363 15.08 -4.92 -24.16
CA LYS A 363 15.12 -3.52 -23.74
C LYS A 363 13.83 -3.04 -23.06
N ASP A 364 12.69 -3.57 -23.45
CA ASP A 364 11.35 -3.21 -22.97
C ASP A 364 10.81 -4.15 -21.86
N TYR A 365 11.60 -5.16 -21.45
CA TYR A 365 11.13 -6.21 -20.52
C TYR A 365 10.65 -5.67 -19.18
N PHE A 366 11.30 -4.63 -18.66
CA PHE A 366 10.96 -3.97 -17.39
C PHE A 366 10.17 -2.67 -17.57
N SER A 367 9.51 -2.46 -18.71
CA SER A 367 8.77 -1.23 -19.02
C SER A 367 7.48 -1.09 -18.22
N GLY A 368 7.59 -0.62 -16.97
CA GLY A 368 6.47 -0.24 -16.11
C GLY A 368 5.72 -1.39 -15.43
N GLU A 369 5.53 -2.54 -16.06
CA GLU A 369 4.85 -3.68 -15.44
C GLU A 369 5.79 -4.43 -14.50
N ILE A 370 5.57 -4.29 -13.19
CA ILE A 370 6.40 -4.98 -12.18
C ILE A 370 5.80 -6.31 -11.73
N LEU A 371 4.50 -6.50 -11.90
CA LEU A 371 3.82 -7.76 -11.58
C LEU A 371 2.73 -8.03 -12.61
N HIS A 372 2.74 -9.27 -13.12
CA HIS A 372 1.69 -9.81 -13.97
C HIS A 372 1.01 -11.01 -13.31
N VAL A 373 -0.32 -10.97 -13.17
CA VAL A 373 -1.14 -12.09 -12.67
C VAL A 373 -2.08 -12.52 -13.77
N ASP A 374 -1.85 -13.70 -14.32
CA ASP A 374 -2.71 -14.28 -15.34
C ASP A 374 -4.09 -14.68 -14.75
N THR A 375 -5.11 -14.72 -15.59
CA THR A 375 -6.47 -15.20 -15.28
C THR A 375 -6.49 -16.64 -14.78
N GLU A 376 -5.54 -17.48 -15.21
CA GLU A 376 -5.44 -18.87 -14.82
C GLU A 376 -4.64 -19.10 -13.54
N ALA A 377 -3.91 -18.08 -13.05
CA ALA A 377 -3.04 -18.23 -11.88
C ALA A 377 -3.79 -18.66 -10.62
N ASN A 378 -5.04 -18.23 -10.45
CA ASN A 378 -5.88 -18.57 -9.29
C ASN A 378 -6.74 -19.84 -9.47
N LYS A 379 -6.70 -20.47 -10.65
CA LYS A 379 -7.53 -21.64 -10.99
C LYS A 379 -6.78 -22.97 -10.90
N ARG A 380 -5.51 -22.97 -10.45
CA ARG A 380 -4.70 -24.18 -10.34
C ARG A 380 -5.30 -25.15 -9.32
N ASP A 381 -5.43 -26.41 -9.72
CA ASP A 381 -6.04 -27.47 -8.92
C ASP A 381 -5.14 -27.98 -7.77
N ALA A 382 -5.67 -28.88 -6.96
CA ALA A 382 -4.93 -29.48 -5.86
C ALA A 382 -3.75 -30.33 -6.33
N ALA A 383 -3.86 -30.97 -7.50
CA ALA A 383 -2.79 -31.80 -8.07
C ALA A 383 -1.60 -30.93 -8.50
N PHE A 384 -1.87 -29.78 -9.14
CA PHE A 384 -0.83 -28.81 -9.46
C PHE A 384 -0.08 -28.36 -8.20
N TRP A 385 -0.81 -27.99 -7.13
CA TRP A 385 -0.19 -27.53 -5.89
C TRP A 385 0.58 -28.65 -5.18
N ALA A 386 0.05 -29.89 -5.15
CA ALA A 386 0.78 -31.05 -4.61
C ALA A 386 2.09 -31.30 -5.38
N TYR A 387 2.07 -31.06 -6.70
CA TYR A 387 3.26 -31.18 -7.54
C TYR A 387 4.23 -30.01 -7.39
N SER A 388 3.75 -28.77 -7.27
CA SER A 388 4.60 -27.57 -7.39
C SER A 388 5.18 -27.08 -6.07
N ARG A 389 4.65 -27.50 -4.91
CA ARG A 389 5.17 -27.07 -3.59
C ARG A 389 6.57 -27.58 -3.34
N PRO A 390 7.53 -26.71 -3.03
CA PRO A 390 8.83 -27.15 -2.54
C PRO A 390 8.80 -27.49 -1.03
N VAL A 391 7.79 -27.04 -0.28
CA VAL A 391 7.64 -27.26 1.17
C VAL A 391 6.30 -27.93 1.46
N PRO A 392 6.27 -29.08 2.19
CA PRO A 392 5.02 -29.72 2.55
C PRO A 392 4.16 -28.84 3.48
N LEU A 393 2.85 -28.97 3.34
CA LEU A 393 1.93 -28.35 4.30
C LEU A 393 1.97 -29.10 5.63
N THR A 394 1.87 -28.39 6.72
CA THR A 394 1.55 -29.03 8.01
C THR A 394 0.11 -29.55 8.01
N THR A 395 -0.22 -30.48 8.90
CA THR A 395 -1.58 -31.03 9.05
C THR A 395 -2.62 -29.93 9.29
N ALA A 396 -2.26 -28.88 10.05
CA ALA A 396 -3.14 -27.74 10.34
C ALA A 396 -3.41 -26.89 9.07
N GLU A 397 -2.37 -26.64 8.27
CA GLU A 397 -2.48 -25.90 7.00
C GLU A 397 -3.29 -26.67 5.95
N ALA A 398 -3.05 -27.97 5.83
CA ALA A 398 -3.79 -28.83 4.91
C ALA A 398 -5.28 -28.88 5.30
N ARG A 399 -5.59 -29.01 6.59
CA ARG A 399 -6.96 -28.96 7.11
C ARG A 399 -7.62 -27.60 6.84
N ASN A 400 -6.89 -26.50 7.05
CA ASN A 400 -7.41 -25.14 6.80
C ASN A 400 -7.80 -24.95 5.33
N TYR A 401 -6.95 -25.40 4.37
CA TYR A 401 -7.30 -25.34 2.96
C TYR A 401 -8.54 -26.22 2.66
N LYS A 402 -8.54 -27.48 3.12
CA LYS A 402 -9.69 -28.38 2.90
C LYS A 402 -10.99 -27.82 3.43
N THR A 403 -10.99 -27.23 4.63
CA THR A 403 -12.18 -26.59 5.22
C THR A 403 -12.63 -25.40 4.40
N LYS A 404 -11.69 -24.52 3.99
CA LYS A 404 -12.03 -23.32 3.22
C LYS A 404 -12.36 -23.62 1.76
N ASP A 405 -11.74 -24.62 1.15
CA ASP A 405 -12.12 -25.12 -0.18
C ASP A 405 -13.53 -25.76 -0.15
N SER A 406 -13.88 -26.50 0.91
CA SER A 406 -15.25 -27.02 1.11
C SER A 406 -16.26 -25.90 1.25
N ILE A 407 -15.96 -24.84 2.00
CA ILE A 407 -16.82 -23.65 2.13
C ILE A 407 -16.92 -22.93 0.77
N SER A 408 -15.86 -22.86 -0.01
CA SER A 408 -15.87 -22.28 -1.35
C SER A 408 -16.70 -23.12 -2.32
N GLY A 409 -16.59 -24.44 -2.25
CA GLY A 409 -17.43 -25.36 -3.03
C GLY A 409 -18.90 -25.29 -2.67
N LEU A 410 -19.24 -25.10 -1.38
CA LEU A 410 -20.60 -24.82 -0.96
C LEU A 410 -21.14 -23.49 -1.52
N LYS A 411 -20.25 -22.51 -1.74
CA LYS A 411 -20.61 -21.23 -2.37
C LYS A 411 -20.95 -21.35 -3.87
N GLU A 412 -20.62 -22.44 -4.53
CA GLU A 412 -21.04 -22.73 -5.90
C GLU A 412 -22.47 -23.33 -5.96
N TYR A 413 -23.02 -23.81 -4.84
CA TYR A 413 -24.42 -24.25 -4.78
C TYR A 413 -25.36 -23.05 -4.66
N THR A 414 -26.25 -22.90 -5.62
CA THR A 414 -27.22 -21.78 -5.72
C THR A 414 -28.01 -21.56 -4.43
N VAL A 415 -28.45 -22.59 -3.75
CA VAL A 415 -29.22 -22.52 -2.49
C VAL A 415 -28.38 -21.97 -1.32
N TYR A 416 -27.10 -22.32 -1.25
CA TYR A 416 -26.18 -21.80 -0.21
C TYR A 416 -25.82 -20.34 -0.49
N LEU A 417 -25.57 -19.99 -1.74
CA LEU A 417 -25.38 -18.62 -2.20
C LEU A 417 -26.57 -17.74 -1.86
N ASP A 418 -27.79 -18.20 -2.12
CA ASP A 418 -29.03 -17.47 -1.81
C ASP A 418 -29.14 -17.19 -0.30
N SER A 419 -28.88 -18.17 0.55
CA SER A 419 -28.97 -17.99 2.00
C SER A 419 -27.87 -17.04 2.54
N MET A 420 -26.63 -17.11 2.01
CA MET A 420 -25.56 -16.19 2.36
C MET A 420 -25.84 -14.78 1.85
N HIS A 421 -26.27 -14.64 0.61
CA HIS A 421 -26.65 -13.34 0.05
C HIS A 421 -27.79 -12.68 0.83
N HIS A 422 -28.79 -13.46 1.25
CA HIS A 422 -29.84 -12.95 2.14
C HIS A 422 -29.28 -12.50 3.49
N ALA A 423 -28.30 -13.21 4.05
CA ALA A 423 -27.69 -12.85 5.32
C ALA A 423 -26.76 -11.62 5.20
N ASP A 424 -25.95 -11.57 4.16
CA ASP A 424 -25.01 -10.47 3.90
C ASP A 424 -25.72 -9.19 3.43
N ASN A 425 -26.78 -9.35 2.63
CA ASN A 425 -27.64 -8.25 2.17
C ASN A 425 -28.71 -7.86 3.19
N LYS A 426 -28.70 -8.42 4.39
CA LYS A 426 -29.66 -8.01 5.42
C LYS A 426 -29.34 -6.62 5.94
N LEU A 427 -30.29 -5.71 5.84
CA LEU A 427 -30.17 -4.35 6.35
C LEU A 427 -29.96 -4.37 7.87
N LYS A 428 -28.81 -3.86 8.31
CA LYS A 428 -28.49 -3.65 9.73
C LYS A 428 -28.49 -2.14 9.98
N ILE A 429 -29.42 -1.68 10.80
CA ILE A 429 -29.66 -0.22 11.00
C ILE A 429 -28.42 0.50 11.52
N LEU A 430 -27.73 0.00 12.53
CA LEU A 430 -26.59 0.68 13.14
C LEU A 430 -25.38 0.82 12.18
N PRO A 431 -24.93 -0.22 11.45
CA PRO A 431 -23.96 -0.04 10.37
C PRO A 431 -24.45 0.90 9.25
N TYR A 432 -25.72 0.86 8.87
CA TYR A 432 -26.28 1.73 7.83
C TYR A 432 -26.24 3.21 8.24
N LEU A 433 -26.43 3.52 9.53
CA LEU A 433 -26.32 4.91 10.01
C LEU A 433 -24.95 5.52 9.69
N ILE A 434 -23.86 4.75 9.83
CA ILE A 434 -22.48 5.26 9.78
C ILE A 434 -21.77 4.91 8.47
N LYS A 435 -21.90 3.68 7.98
CA LYS A 435 -21.13 3.15 6.85
C LYS A 435 -21.91 3.07 5.55
N GLY A 436 -23.23 3.28 5.58
CA GLY A 436 -24.12 3.00 4.46
C GLY A 436 -24.49 1.51 4.36
N TYR A 437 -25.25 1.19 3.33
CA TYR A 437 -25.73 -0.16 3.08
C TYR A 437 -25.36 -0.60 1.65
N LEU A 438 -24.60 -1.68 1.56
CA LEU A 438 -24.20 -2.30 0.30
C LEU A 438 -24.94 -3.62 0.13
N THR A 439 -25.63 -3.77 -0.99
CA THR A 439 -26.16 -5.05 -1.43
C THR A 439 -25.60 -5.41 -2.79
N THR A 440 -25.37 -6.70 -3.02
CA THR A 440 -24.81 -7.21 -4.26
C THR A 440 -25.70 -8.31 -4.84
N SER A 441 -25.68 -8.51 -6.15
CA SER A 441 -26.34 -9.65 -6.78
C SER A 441 -25.60 -10.96 -6.47
N ILE A 442 -26.26 -12.10 -6.65
CA ILE A 442 -25.68 -13.44 -6.45
C ILE A 442 -24.43 -13.62 -7.31
N THR A 443 -24.43 -13.06 -8.52
CA THR A 443 -23.27 -13.10 -9.42
C THR A 443 -22.13 -12.14 -9.00
N GLY A 444 -22.38 -11.23 -8.04
CA GLY A 444 -21.46 -10.17 -7.66
C GLY A 444 -21.25 -9.08 -8.72
N LYS A 445 -21.93 -9.19 -9.88
CA LYS A 445 -21.77 -8.24 -10.99
C LYS A 445 -22.51 -6.93 -10.76
N ASP A 446 -23.64 -6.98 -10.08
CA ASP A 446 -24.46 -5.83 -9.74
C ASP A 446 -24.31 -5.48 -8.27
N SER A 447 -24.27 -4.20 -7.96
CA SER A 447 -24.25 -3.71 -6.58
C SER A 447 -25.09 -2.45 -6.45
N LEU A 448 -25.80 -2.33 -5.33
CA LEU A 448 -26.51 -1.13 -4.92
C LEU A 448 -25.94 -0.68 -3.57
N TYR A 449 -25.46 0.54 -3.52
CA TYR A 449 -24.96 1.18 -2.32
C TYR A 449 -25.84 2.36 -1.94
N LEU A 450 -26.46 2.28 -0.76
CA LEU A 450 -27.14 3.40 -0.14
C LEU A 450 -26.18 4.13 0.80
N TYR A 451 -26.06 5.43 0.66
CA TYR A 451 -25.16 6.23 1.47
C TYR A 451 -25.62 6.29 2.94
N PRO A 452 -24.70 6.56 3.90
CA PRO A 452 -25.01 6.58 5.33
C PRO A 452 -26.18 7.50 5.70
N LEU A 453 -27.09 7.04 6.56
CA LEU A 453 -28.23 7.84 6.99
C LEU A 453 -27.83 9.14 7.73
N LEU A 454 -26.70 9.12 8.45
CA LEU A 454 -26.15 10.32 9.09
C LEU A 454 -25.75 11.41 8.09
N GLN A 455 -25.55 11.06 6.82
CA GLN A 455 -25.28 12.02 5.76
C GLN A 455 -26.56 12.47 5.03
N THR A 456 -27.69 11.89 5.35
CA THR A 456 -28.97 12.18 4.71
C THR A 456 -29.61 13.46 5.25
N VAL A 457 -29.47 13.73 6.54
CA VAL A 457 -29.98 14.95 7.15
C VAL A 457 -28.85 15.93 7.34
N TYR A 458 -29.06 17.17 6.93
CA TYR A 458 -28.05 18.21 7.04
C TYR A 458 -28.70 19.56 7.43
N TYR A 459 -27.85 20.51 7.79
CA TYR A 459 -28.21 21.91 8.00
C TYR A 459 -27.16 22.85 7.41
N ASN A 460 -27.63 23.90 6.76
CA ASN A 460 -26.83 25.08 6.42
C ASN A 460 -27.73 26.34 6.41
N THR A 461 -27.13 27.50 6.40
CA THR A 461 -27.87 28.76 6.49
C THR A 461 -28.68 29.10 5.24
N VAL A 462 -28.38 28.48 4.07
CA VAL A 462 -29.10 28.74 2.80
C VAL A 462 -30.37 27.90 2.72
N GLU A 463 -30.29 26.61 3.02
CA GLU A 463 -31.39 25.65 2.84
C GLU A 463 -32.14 25.36 4.15
N GLY A 464 -31.57 25.79 5.30
CA GLY A 464 -32.05 25.38 6.61
C GLY A 464 -31.76 23.91 6.85
N TYR A 465 -32.65 23.22 7.57
CA TYR A 465 -32.62 21.74 7.60
C TYR A 465 -32.97 21.19 6.21
N GLY A 466 -32.32 20.09 5.82
CA GLY A 466 -32.54 19.48 4.53
C GLY A 466 -32.34 17.99 4.52
N ILE A 467 -32.82 17.37 3.45
CA ILE A 467 -32.66 15.94 3.15
C ILE A 467 -31.81 15.79 1.90
N TYR A 468 -30.78 14.91 2.00
CA TYR A 468 -29.85 14.61 0.91
C TYR A 468 -29.72 13.10 0.69
N LEU A 469 -30.52 12.56 -0.22
CA LEU A 469 -30.61 11.13 -0.52
C LEU A 469 -29.68 10.80 -1.70
N ARG A 470 -28.84 9.81 -1.52
CA ARG A 470 -27.97 9.27 -2.57
C ARG A 470 -28.02 7.76 -2.60
N ALA A 471 -28.02 7.22 -3.80
CA ALA A 471 -27.85 5.79 -4.05
C ALA A 471 -26.87 5.60 -5.21
N ARG A 472 -26.08 4.55 -5.19
CA ARG A 472 -25.20 4.18 -6.30
C ARG A 472 -25.53 2.77 -6.76
N TYR A 473 -25.93 2.63 -7.98
CA TYR A 473 -26.01 1.34 -8.66
C TYR A 473 -24.78 1.17 -9.55
N SER A 474 -24.14 0.01 -9.49
CA SER A 474 -22.97 -0.31 -10.32
C SER A 474 -23.10 -1.71 -10.89
N ARG A 475 -22.70 -1.88 -12.15
CA ARG A 475 -22.62 -3.17 -12.83
C ARG A 475 -21.26 -3.35 -13.48
N THR A 476 -20.67 -4.52 -13.29
CA THR A 476 -19.43 -4.95 -13.94
C THR A 476 -19.74 -6.11 -14.90
N PHE A 477 -19.29 -6.01 -16.15
CA PHE A 477 -19.44 -7.03 -17.18
C PHE A 477 -18.26 -8.02 -17.13
N ASP A 478 -18.41 -9.15 -17.82
CA ASP A 478 -17.39 -10.21 -17.87
C ASP A 478 -16.07 -9.78 -18.52
N ASP A 479 -16.12 -8.78 -19.38
CA ASP A 479 -14.97 -8.17 -20.05
C ASP A 479 -14.36 -6.98 -19.28
N ASN A 480 -14.67 -6.87 -17.98
CA ASN A 480 -14.23 -5.80 -17.08
C ASN A 480 -14.73 -4.39 -17.43
N ARG A 481 -15.58 -4.22 -18.42
CA ARG A 481 -16.33 -2.96 -18.58
C ARG A 481 -17.28 -2.79 -17.40
N SER A 482 -17.54 -1.55 -17.03
CA SER A 482 -18.45 -1.29 -15.92
C SER A 482 -19.17 0.04 -16.09
N TYR A 483 -20.34 0.16 -15.51
CA TYR A 483 -20.98 1.45 -15.33
C TYR A 483 -21.46 1.64 -13.89
N SER A 484 -21.52 2.88 -13.50
CA SER A 484 -22.13 3.29 -12.23
C SER A 484 -23.04 4.47 -12.44
N ILE A 485 -24.21 4.45 -11.80
CA ILE A 485 -25.22 5.48 -11.84
C ILE A 485 -25.51 5.90 -10.41
N THR A 486 -25.39 7.20 -10.13
CA THR A 486 -25.61 7.74 -8.80
C THR A 486 -26.67 8.84 -8.85
N PRO A 487 -27.97 8.50 -8.71
CA PRO A 487 -29.01 9.49 -8.49
C PRO A 487 -28.86 10.15 -7.12
N THR A 488 -29.10 11.43 -7.08
CA THR A 488 -29.08 12.27 -5.89
C THR A 488 -30.34 13.13 -5.83
N LEU A 489 -30.99 13.17 -4.68
CA LEU A 489 -32.15 14.02 -4.40
C LEU A 489 -31.82 14.89 -3.20
N ARG A 490 -32.11 16.19 -3.31
CA ARG A 490 -31.84 17.20 -2.27
C ARG A 490 -33.04 18.12 -2.11
N TYR A 491 -33.44 18.38 -0.88
CA TYR A 491 -34.51 19.30 -0.56
C TYR A 491 -34.17 20.09 0.68
N GLY A 492 -34.20 21.45 0.56
CA GLY A 492 -34.07 22.37 1.67
C GLY A 492 -35.46 22.81 2.17
N PHE A 493 -35.68 22.75 3.48
CA PHE A 493 -36.99 23.12 4.04
C PHE A 493 -37.18 24.64 4.16
N ALA A 494 -36.11 25.41 4.31
CA ALA A 494 -36.22 26.85 4.48
C ALA A 494 -36.30 27.59 3.14
N ASP A 495 -35.49 27.22 2.15
CA ASP A 495 -35.53 27.81 0.81
C ASP A 495 -36.59 27.17 -0.09
N LYS A 496 -37.13 26.00 0.32
CA LYS A 496 -38.13 25.18 -0.40
C LYS A 496 -37.67 24.75 -1.80
N LEU A 497 -36.38 24.67 -2.03
CA LEU A 497 -35.83 24.28 -3.31
C LEU A 497 -35.62 22.76 -3.38
N PHE A 498 -36.10 22.17 -4.46
CA PHE A 498 -35.82 20.78 -4.79
C PHE A 498 -34.73 20.71 -5.85
N SER A 499 -33.77 19.82 -5.65
CA SER A 499 -32.70 19.53 -6.60
C SER A 499 -32.61 18.02 -6.82
N ALA A 500 -32.40 17.64 -8.06
CA ALA A 500 -32.18 16.25 -8.46
C ALA A 500 -31.10 16.21 -9.52
N ASN A 501 -30.13 15.33 -9.32
CA ASN A 501 -29.06 15.13 -10.30
C ASN A 501 -28.73 13.66 -10.49
N LEU A 502 -28.10 13.35 -11.62
CA LEU A 502 -27.64 12.03 -11.97
C LEU A 502 -26.19 12.10 -12.39
N HIS A 503 -25.34 11.36 -11.68
CA HIS A 503 -23.94 11.16 -12.05
C HIS A 503 -23.76 9.77 -12.63
N THR A 504 -23.23 9.68 -13.85
CA THR A 504 -23.01 8.42 -14.55
C THR A 504 -21.55 8.31 -14.98
N THR A 505 -20.95 7.14 -14.74
CA THR A 505 -19.61 6.81 -15.22
C THR A 505 -19.67 5.48 -15.97
N TYR A 506 -19.14 5.45 -17.19
CA TYR A 506 -18.95 4.24 -17.97
C TYR A 506 -17.47 3.99 -18.21
N THR A 507 -16.92 2.91 -17.63
CA THR A 507 -15.55 2.44 -17.85
C THR A 507 -15.59 1.45 -19.01
N TYR A 508 -15.05 1.86 -20.17
CA TYR A 508 -15.01 1.02 -21.37
C TYR A 508 -13.66 0.31 -21.55
N ASP A 509 -12.56 0.83 -20.94
CA ASP A 509 -11.22 0.28 -21.03
C ASP A 509 -10.51 0.46 -19.67
N GLN A 510 -10.56 -0.58 -18.84
CA GLN A 510 -9.98 -0.53 -17.50
C GLN A 510 -8.44 -0.56 -17.54
N ALA A 511 -7.86 -1.19 -18.58
CA ALA A 511 -6.39 -1.29 -18.71
C ALA A 511 -5.74 0.08 -18.98
N HIS A 512 -6.44 0.98 -19.66
CA HIS A 512 -5.95 2.33 -19.98
C HIS A 512 -6.79 3.44 -19.29
N ALA A 513 -7.45 3.12 -18.16
CA ALA A 513 -8.28 4.06 -17.41
C ALA A 513 -9.33 4.79 -18.28
N GLY A 514 -9.82 4.14 -19.37
CA GLY A 514 -10.76 4.70 -20.34
C GLY A 514 -12.16 4.82 -19.77
N LYS A 515 -12.69 6.05 -19.65
CA LYS A 515 -13.98 6.36 -19.06
C LYS A 515 -14.71 7.46 -19.80
N PHE A 516 -16.03 7.35 -19.82
CA PHE A 516 -16.96 8.42 -20.14
C PHE A 516 -17.73 8.83 -18.89
N PHE A 517 -18.01 10.12 -18.77
CA PHE A 517 -18.83 10.70 -17.72
C PHE A 517 -20.01 11.42 -18.35
N LEU A 518 -21.18 11.25 -17.76
CA LEU A 518 -22.39 11.98 -18.14
C LEU A 518 -23.09 12.37 -16.83
N ASN A 519 -23.17 13.67 -16.56
CA ASN A 519 -23.77 14.18 -15.36
C ASN A 519 -24.75 15.29 -15.74
N PHE A 520 -25.91 15.32 -15.12
CA PHE A 520 -26.89 16.37 -15.38
C PHE A 520 -27.92 16.49 -14.25
N GLY A 521 -28.59 17.64 -14.20
CA GLY A 521 -29.61 17.91 -13.22
C GLY A 521 -29.45 19.27 -12.56
N SER A 522 -29.86 19.34 -11.30
CA SER A 522 -29.67 20.55 -10.46
C SER A 522 -29.02 20.18 -9.14
N ASP A 523 -28.20 21.10 -8.61
CA ASP A 523 -27.54 20.97 -7.30
C ASP A 523 -27.26 22.36 -6.71
N MET A 524 -26.80 22.35 -5.46
CA MET A 524 -26.32 23.53 -4.75
C MET A 524 -24.83 23.33 -4.39
N PRO A 525 -23.92 23.56 -5.36
CA PRO A 525 -22.49 23.45 -5.12
C PRO A 525 -21.95 24.60 -4.27
N ASP A 526 -20.79 24.35 -3.67
CA ASP A 526 -19.95 25.35 -3.04
C ASP A 526 -19.41 26.35 -4.08
N LEU A 527 -19.32 27.64 -3.74
CA LEU A 527 -18.64 28.64 -4.55
C LEU A 527 -17.15 28.29 -4.79
N ASN A 528 -16.52 27.61 -3.84
CA ASN A 528 -15.20 27.05 -4.02
C ASN A 528 -15.30 25.68 -4.70
N SER A 529 -14.93 25.58 -5.97
CA SER A 529 -14.97 24.36 -6.76
C SER A 529 -14.12 23.20 -6.20
N LEU A 530 -13.12 23.49 -5.35
CA LEU A 530 -12.31 22.49 -4.65
C LEU A 530 -13.02 21.93 -3.40
N GLY A 531 -14.13 22.56 -2.98
CA GLY A 531 -14.86 22.26 -1.77
C GLY A 531 -14.23 22.90 -0.52
N THR A 532 -15.04 23.60 0.26
CA THR A 532 -14.61 24.27 1.50
C THR A 532 -14.65 23.29 2.67
N ARG A 533 -15.79 22.64 2.87
CA ARG A 533 -16.02 21.61 3.90
C ARG A 533 -17.05 20.58 3.43
N SER A 534 -16.95 19.36 3.97
CA SER A 534 -17.98 18.36 3.73
C SER A 534 -19.32 18.79 4.34
N LEU A 535 -20.43 18.36 3.75
CA LEU A 535 -21.79 18.70 4.20
C LEU A 535 -22.01 18.38 5.68
N TYR A 536 -21.46 17.25 6.16
CA TYR A 536 -21.55 16.85 7.56
C TYR A 536 -20.82 17.81 8.51
N PHE A 537 -19.56 18.15 8.19
CA PHE A 537 -18.79 19.09 9.02
C PHE A 537 -19.34 20.52 8.94
N ASN A 538 -19.89 20.92 7.79
CA ASN A 538 -20.56 22.20 7.69
C ASN A 538 -21.84 22.23 8.54
N THR A 539 -22.61 21.15 8.60
CA THR A 539 -23.77 21.00 9.48
C THR A 539 -23.38 21.17 10.95
N LEU A 540 -22.32 20.47 11.38
CA LEU A 540 -21.83 20.57 12.76
C LEU A 540 -21.31 21.96 13.09
N SER A 541 -20.52 22.58 12.20
CA SER A 541 -20.00 23.94 12.44
C SER A 541 -21.12 24.98 12.47
N SER A 542 -22.13 24.83 11.63
CA SER A 542 -23.29 25.76 11.66
C SER A 542 -24.09 25.58 12.94
N LEU A 543 -24.56 24.39 13.25
CA LEU A 543 -25.46 24.16 14.39
C LEU A 543 -24.77 24.30 15.76
N ILE A 544 -23.51 23.89 15.90
CA ILE A 544 -22.80 23.85 17.18
C ILE A 544 -21.95 25.10 17.42
N SER A 545 -21.31 25.61 16.34
CA SER A 545 -20.34 26.70 16.47
C SER A 545 -20.82 28.05 15.90
N GLU A 546 -22.06 28.13 15.38
CA GLU A 546 -22.62 29.29 14.74
C GLU A 546 -21.74 29.85 13.59
N GLN A 547 -21.19 28.92 12.77
CA GLN A 547 -20.27 29.26 11.68
C GLN A 547 -20.69 28.57 10.38
N ASN A 548 -21.08 29.35 9.37
CA ASN A 548 -21.48 28.87 8.04
C ASN A 548 -20.37 29.06 7.03
N PHE A 549 -19.40 28.15 7.07
CA PHE A 549 -18.19 28.25 6.24
C PHE A 549 -18.45 28.07 4.75
N VAL A 550 -19.36 27.17 4.36
CA VAL A 550 -19.65 26.88 2.96
C VAL A 550 -20.66 27.90 2.42
N LYS A 551 -20.35 28.49 1.27
CA LYS A 551 -21.20 29.43 0.56
C LYS A 551 -21.71 28.77 -0.73
N TYR A 552 -23.03 28.79 -0.91
CA TYR A 552 -23.71 28.02 -1.93
C TYR A 552 -24.29 28.89 -3.06
N TYR A 553 -24.36 28.33 -4.25
CA TYR A 553 -25.15 28.84 -5.34
C TYR A 553 -25.98 27.71 -5.95
N ARG A 554 -27.02 27.99 -6.72
CA ARG A 554 -27.78 27.01 -7.46
C ARG A 554 -27.17 26.80 -8.84
N SER A 555 -27.03 25.56 -9.26
CA SER A 555 -26.58 25.20 -10.60
C SER A 555 -27.52 24.18 -11.22
N GLU A 556 -28.06 24.50 -12.40
CA GLU A 556 -28.75 23.57 -13.28
C GLU A 556 -27.78 23.22 -14.41
N PHE A 557 -27.33 21.98 -14.48
CA PHE A 557 -26.15 21.67 -15.27
C PHE A 557 -26.29 20.38 -16.10
N GLY A 558 -25.45 20.31 -17.12
CA GLY A 558 -25.17 19.10 -17.88
C GLY A 558 -23.71 19.07 -18.30
N ASP A 559 -23.02 17.98 -18.04
CA ASP A 559 -21.64 17.81 -18.46
C ASP A 559 -21.34 16.43 -19.02
N ILE A 560 -20.43 16.43 -20.00
CA ILE A 560 -19.90 15.24 -20.64
C ILE A 560 -18.40 15.28 -20.52
N GLY A 561 -17.85 14.19 -19.98
CA GLY A 561 -16.40 14.05 -19.79
C GLY A 561 -15.83 12.78 -20.39
N TYR A 562 -14.55 12.82 -20.70
CA TYR A 562 -13.78 11.71 -21.21
C TYR A 562 -12.43 11.64 -20.51
N GLN A 563 -11.98 10.43 -20.22
CA GLN A 563 -10.67 10.17 -19.62
C GLN A 563 -10.02 8.96 -20.29
N ARG A 564 -8.70 9.05 -20.52
CA ARG A 564 -7.90 7.89 -20.97
C ARG A 564 -6.43 8.07 -20.64
N GLU A 565 -5.75 6.99 -20.30
CA GLU A 565 -4.29 6.89 -20.36
C GLU A 565 -3.87 6.75 -21.84
N LEU A 566 -3.17 7.75 -22.37
CA LEU A 566 -2.74 7.78 -23.77
C LEU A 566 -1.56 6.85 -24.02
N VAL A 567 -0.59 6.92 -23.12
CA VAL A 567 0.54 6.00 -22.97
C VAL A 567 0.80 5.81 -21.48
N ASN A 568 1.52 4.77 -21.08
CA ASN A 568 1.79 4.51 -19.67
C ASN A 568 2.37 5.75 -18.96
N GLY A 569 1.64 6.22 -17.93
CA GLY A 569 1.99 7.41 -17.17
C GLY A 569 1.53 8.75 -17.74
N VAL A 570 0.79 8.76 -18.86
CA VAL A 570 0.20 10.00 -19.43
C VAL A 570 -1.31 9.88 -19.44
N LEU A 571 -1.96 10.47 -18.43
CA LEU A 571 -3.41 10.48 -18.30
C LEU A 571 -3.97 11.78 -18.86
N TRP A 572 -4.91 11.67 -19.80
CA TRP A 572 -5.67 12.80 -20.33
C TRP A 572 -7.12 12.75 -19.84
N TYR A 573 -7.63 13.90 -19.47
CA TYR A 573 -9.02 14.15 -19.15
C TYR A 573 -9.53 15.39 -19.87
N ALA A 574 -10.76 15.36 -20.36
CA ALA A 574 -11.46 16.51 -20.94
C ALA A 574 -12.94 16.44 -20.55
N ASN A 575 -13.54 17.63 -20.31
CA ASN A 575 -14.94 17.79 -19.94
C ASN A 575 -15.50 19.05 -20.56
N ILE A 576 -16.73 18.96 -21.08
CA ILE A 576 -17.55 20.11 -21.47
C ILE A 576 -18.74 20.17 -20.52
N SER A 577 -18.93 21.32 -19.89
CA SER A 577 -19.99 21.56 -18.92
C SER A 577 -20.79 22.79 -19.31
N TYR A 578 -22.12 22.68 -19.27
CA TYR A 578 -23.05 23.78 -19.39
C TYR A 578 -23.83 23.93 -18.09
N ALA A 579 -23.93 25.13 -17.55
CA ALA A 579 -24.62 25.40 -16.31
C ALA A 579 -25.37 26.74 -16.34
N ASN A 580 -26.61 26.75 -15.86
CA ASN A 580 -27.35 27.94 -15.50
C ASN A 580 -27.17 28.19 -14.00
N ARG A 581 -26.58 29.30 -13.61
CA ARG A 581 -26.10 29.61 -12.26
C ARG A 581 -26.92 30.72 -11.65
N THR A 582 -27.45 30.51 -10.46
CA THR A 582 -28.26 31.47 -9.72
C THR A 582 -27.72 31.68 -8.31
N GLN A 583 -27.58 32.94 -7.88
CA GLN A 583 -27.16 33.27 -6.53
C GLN A 583 -28.21 32.81 -5.51
N LEU A 584 -27.75 32.34 -4.36
CA LEU A 584 -28.57 32.01 -3.21
C LEU A 584 -28.22 32.91 -2.03
N TYR A 585 -29.15 33.01 -1.07
CA TYR A 585 -29.02 33.82 0.13
C TYR A 585 -29.33 32.96 1.36
N ASN A 586 -28.84 33.37 2.53
CA ASN A 586 -29.25 32.75 3.77
C ASN A 586 -30.76 32.92 4.01
N THR A 587 -31.38 31.81 4.43
CA THR A 587 -32.84 31.78 4.74
C THR A 587 -33.12 31.23 6.13
N SER A 588 -32.12 30.70 6.83
CA SER A 588 -32.26 30.05 8.13
C SER A 588 -31.06 30.36 9.02
N PHE A 589 -31.34 30.66 10.29
CA PHE A 589 -30.33 31.08 11.28
C PHE A 589 -30.40 30.22 12.55
N ASN A 590 -30.87 29.00 12.45
CA ASN A 590 -30.98 28.08 13.58
C ASN A 590 -29.59 27.60 14.06
N HIS A 591 -29.36 27.61 15.36
CA HIS A 591 -28.18 27.11 16.02
C HIS A 591 -28.58 26.44 17.35
N ILE A 592 -27.76 25.52 17.87
CA ILE A 592 -27.98 24.80 19.14
C ILE A 592 -27.40 25.63 20.30
N PHE A 593 -26.23 26.22 20.08
CA PHE A 593 -25.55 27.04 21.06
C PHE A 593 -25.35 28.44 20.49
N SER A 594 -25.59 29.50 21.30
CA SER A 594 -25.37 30.88 20.93
C SER A 594 -24.06 31.39 21.54
N TYR A 595 -23.33 32.16 20.77
CA TYR A 595 -22.04 32.75 21.15
C TYR A 595 -22.08 34.25 21.03
N SER A 596 -21.43 34.97 21.96
CA SER A 596 -21.34 36.43 21.91
C SER A 596 -20.32 36.96 20.90
N ASP A 597 -19.38 36.10 20.48
CA ASP A 597 -18.25 36.43 19.62
C ASP A 597 -18.34 35.83 18.21
N ARG A 598 -19.48 35.19 17.90
CA ARG A 598 -19.66 34.50 16.62
C ARG A 598 -21.04 34.68 16.10
N HIS A 599 -21.14 34.89 14.78
CA HIS A 599 -22.40 35.03 14.06
C HIS A 599 -22.27 34.42 12.70
N TYR A 600 -23.39 34.05 12.11
CA TYR A 600 -23.41 33.68 10.73
C TYR A 600 -23.01 34.85 9.83
N THR A 601 -22.27 34.54 8.77
CA THR A 601 -21.89 35.54 7.77
C THR A 601 -22.79 35.42 6.54
N SER A 602 -22.88 36.50 5.77
CA SER A 602 -23.56 36.52 4.48
C SER A 602 -23.16 35.30 3.61
N ASN A 603 -24.07 34.83 2.78
CA ASN A 603 -23.72 33.83 1.75
C ASN A 603 -22.86 34.44 0.62
N ASN A 604 -22.70 35.78 0.62
CA ASN A 604 -21.75 36.46 -0.24
C ASN A 604 -20.37 36.55 0.44
N PRO A 605 -19.36 35.79 -0.02
CA PRO A 605 -18.04 35.76 0.61
C PRO A 605 -17.24 37.06 0.45
N LEU A 606 -17.63 37.93 -0.48
CA LEU A 606 -17.03 39.26 -0.66
C LEU A 606 -17.58 40.29 0.33
N ALA A 607 -18.62 39.94 1.08
CA ALA A 607 -19.24 40.80 2.10
C ALA A 607 -19.20 40.14 3.50
N PRO A 608 -18.01 39.75 4.04
CA PRO A 608 -17.90 38.94 5.26
C PRO A 608 -18.41 39.67 6.53
N ASN A 609 -18.47 40.99 6.50
CA ASN A 609 -18.95 41.81 7.61
C ASN A 609 -20.41 42.26 7.43
N ALA A 610 -21.07 41.83 6.35
CA ALA A 610 -22.49 42.12 6.14
C ALA A 610 -23.36 41.32 7.11
N PRO A 611 -24.59 41.78 7.41
CA PRO A 611 -25.53 41.01 8.21
C PRO A 611 -25.76 39.60 7.64
N GLU A 612 -26.15 38.69 8.50
CA GLU A 612 -26.36 37.26 8.09
C GLU A 612 -27.48 37.11 7.05
N ASP A 613 -28.46 38.04 7.01
CA ASP A 613 -29.56 38.09 6.06
C ASP A 613 -29.25 38.94 4.82
N ASP A 614 -27.99 39.32 4.60
CA ASP A 614 -27.54 40.14 3.47
C ASP A 614 -28.04 39.63 2.13
N ARG A 615 -28.55 40.56 1.30
CA ARG A 615 -29.07 40.32 -0.05
C ARG A 615 -28.21 40.97 -1.14
N SER A 616 -26.98 41.33 -0.83
CA SER A 616 -26.06 41.91 -1.81
C SER A 616 -25.79 40.93 -2.97
N ILE A 617 -25.67 41.48 -4.16
CA ILE A 617 -25.44 40.70 -5.37
C ILE A 617 -23.96 40.37 -5.47
N LEU A 618 -23.63 39.08 -5.42
CA LEU A 618 -22.30 38.57 -5.72
C LEU A 618 -22.11 38.43 -7.25
N PHE A 619 -23.12 37.91 -7.92
CA PHE A 619 -23.14 37.75 -9.38
C PHE A 619 -24.59 37.71 -9.89
N PRO A 620 -24.88 38.21 -11.11
CA PRO A 620 -26.18 38.03 -11.75
C PRO A 620 -26.39 36.57 -12.18
N GLN A 621 -27.65 36.17 -12.33
CA GLN A 621 -27.93 34.89 -12.98
C GLN A 621 -27.22 34.86 -14.33
N ASN A 622 -26.50 33.78 -14.58
CA ASN A 622 -25.68 33.62 -15.78
C ASN A 622 -25.65 32.17 -16.27
N LYS A 623 -25.36 32.03 -17.54
CA LYS A 623 -25.13 30.73 -18.20
C LYS A 623 -23.66 30.58 -18.47
N ALA A 624 -23.12 29.42 -18.22
CA ALA A 624 -21.73 29.14 -18.47
C ALA A 624 -21.53 27.85 -19.26
N LEU A 625 -20.95 27.97 -20.44
CA LEU A 625 -20.42 26.84 -21.19
C LEU A 625 -18.90 26.84 -20.96
N THR A 626 -18.39 25.77 -20.36
CA THR A 626 -16.96 25.65 -20.03
C THR A 626 -16.37 24.39 -20.62
N PHE A 627 -15.13 24.49 -21.06
CA PHE A 627 -14.26 23.36 -21.42
C PHE A 627 -13.13 23.26 -20.41
N ASN A 628 -12.98 22.10 -19.79
CA ASN A 628 -11.92 21.83 -18.84
C ASN A 628 -11.11 20.62 -19.33
N THR A 629 -9.79 20.72 -19.31
CA THR A 629 -8.92 19.59 -19.66
C THR A 629 -7.66 19.61 -18.81
N PHE A 630 -7.14 18.42 -18.51
CA PHE A 630 -5.81 18.28 -17.95
C PHE A 630 -5.04 17.11 -18.56
N ILE A 631 -3.72 17.24 -18.55
CA ILE A 631 -2.79 16.15 -18.86
C ILE A 631 -1.91 15.96 -17.62
N LYS A 632 -1.91 14.72 -17.09
CA LYS A 632 -1.11 14.34 -15.95
C LYS A 632 0.02 13.42 -16.41
N PHE A 633 1.25 13.82 -16.14
CA PHE A 633 2.47 13.08 -16.45
C PHE A 633 3.02 12.43 -15.19
N THR A 634 3.12 11.11 -15.19
CA THR A 634 3.73 10.31 -14.12
C THR A 634 4.93 9.57 -14.71
N PHE A 635 6.13 10.06 -14.43
CA PHE A 635 7.36 9.48 -14.97
C PHE A 635 7.63 8.12 -14.32
N ASP A 636 8.18 7.18 -15.08
CA ASP A 636 8.46 5.81 -14.63
C ASP A 636 7.25 5.16 -13.90
N GLN A 637 6.06 5.29 -14.51
CA GLN A 637 4.83 4.78 -13.93
C GLN A 637 4.88 3.25 -13.87
N GLN A 638 5.06 2.73 -12.68
CA GLN A 638 4.98 1.30 -12.41
C GLN A 638 3.54 0.87 -12.17
N TYR A 639 3.22 -0.36 -12.55
CA TYR A 639 1.89 -0.92 -12.36
C TYR A 639 1.89 -2.44 -12.18
N ILE A 640 0.79 -2.93 -11.66
CA ILE A 640 0.47 -4.34 -11.51
C ILE A 640 -0.69 -4.67 -12.44
N THR A 641 -0.55 -5.70 -13.26
CA THR A 641 -1.65 -6.26 -14.05
C THR A 641 -2.30 -7.41 -13.29
N ARG A 642 -3.60 -7.31 -13.06
CA ARG A 642 -4.45 -8.36 -12.50
C ARG A 642 -5.57 -8.70 -13.49
N PRO A 643 -6.23 -9.88 -13.37
CA PRO A 643 -7.41 -10.21 -14.20
C PRO A 643 -8.51 -9.16 -14.15
N THR A 644 -8.62 -8.44 -13.03
CA THR A 644 -9.59 -7.37 -12.81
C THR A 644 -9.16 -6.00 -13.32
N GLY A 645 -7.94 -5.87 -13.85
CA GLY A 645 -7.43 -4.61 -14.43
C GLY A 645 -6.04 -4.21 -13.94
N LYS A 646 -5.63 -3.01 -14.36
CA LYS A 646 -4.34 -2.40 -14.08
C LYS A 646 -4.40 -1.59 -12.77
N ILE A 647 -3.44 -1.79 -11.88
CA ILE A 647 -3.28 -1.05 -10.63
C ILE A 647 -1.99 -0.24 -10.71
N TYR A 648 -2.10 1.08 -10.67
CA TYR A 648 -0.96 1.99 -10.70
C TYR A 648 -0.28 2.05 -9.33
N LEU A 649 1.04 2.09 -9.32
CA LEU A 649 1.84 2.26 -8.12
C LEU A 649 2.35 3.71 -8.02
N PRO A 650 2.64 4.21 -6.83
CA PRO A 650 3.26 5.52 -6.66
C PRO A 650 4.58 5.61 -7.42
N SER A 651 4.81 6.74 -8.09
CA SER A 651 6.08 7.01 -8.77
C SER A 651 7.15 7.50 -7.80
N LYS A 652 8.41 7.20 -8.10
CA LYS A 652 9.58 7.78 -7.41
C LYS A 652 9.82 9.25 -7.82
N TYR A 653 9.24 9.69 -8.93
CA TYR A 653 9.44 11.01 -9.51
C TYR A 653 8.24 11.90 -9.29
N PRO A 654 8.41 13.22 -9.27
CA PRO A 654 7.29 14.15 -9.20
C PRO A 654 6.30 13.94 -10.34
N VAL A 655 5.04 14.11 -10.01
CA VAL A 655 3.94 14.11 -10.97
C VAL A 655 3.73 15.54 -11.45
N ILE A 656 3.61 15.72 -12.76
CA ILE A 656 3.35 17.02 -13.38
C ILE A 656 1.93 17.01 -13.95
N THR A 657 1.12 18.01 -13.59
CA THR A 657 -0.22 18.20 -14.15
C THR A 657 -0.33 19.56 -14.79
N VAL A 658 -0.74 19.58 -16.04
CA VAL A 658 -1.06 20.80 -16.79
C VAL A 658 -2.56 20.87 -16.94
N ASN A 659 -3.19 21.94 -16.40
CA ASN A 659 -4.62 22.17 -16.50
C ASN A 659 -4.89 23.34 -17.42
N TYR A 660 -6.00 23.27 -18.17
CA TYR A 660 -6.55 24.37 -18.94
C TYR A 660 -8.06 24.40 -18.78
N ARG A 661 -8.62 25.60 -18.50
CA ARG A 661 -10.07 25.87 -18.44
C ARG A 661 -10.39 27.04 -19.37
N LYS A 662 -11.50 26.89 -20.12
CA LYS A 662 -12.01 27.91 -21.01
C LYS A 662 -13.49 28.16 -20.77
N GLY A 663 -13.86 29.41 -20.52
CA GLY A 663 -15.23 29.90 -20.63
C GLY A 663 -15.52 30.28 -22.08
N ILE A 664 -16.57 29.75 -22.68
CA ILE A 664 -16.90 29.91 -24.09
C ILE A 664 -18.12 30.83 -24.21
N ASN A 665 -17.90 32.06 -24.71
CA ASN A 665 -18.92 33.06 -24.83
C ASN A 665 -19.87 32.84 -26.02
N GLY A 666 -21.14 33.20 -25.86
CA GLY A 666 -22.16 33.27 -26.90
C GLY A 666 -22.76 31.94 -27.32
N VAL A 667 -22.04 30.81 -27.18
CA VAL A 667 -22.54 29.49 -27.54
C VAL A 667 -23.57 29.04 -26.50
N LEU A 668 -24.77 28.63 -26.95
CA LEU A 668 -25.92 28.28 -26.11
C LEU A 668 -26.32 29.41 -25.13
N GLY A 669 -26.00 30.65 -25.48
CA GLY A 669 -26.27 31.82 -24.61
C GLY A 669 -25.34 31.93 -23.41
N SER A 670 -24.15 31.35 -23.46
CA SER A 670 -23.14 31.45 -22.40
C SER A 670 -22.60 32.86 -22.26
N ASP A 671 -22.49 33.32 -21.01
CA ASP A 671 -22.06 34.68 -20.63
C ASP A 671 -20.56 34.71 -20.29
N VAL A 672 -19.91 33.57 -20.08
CA VAL A 672 -18.50 33.51 -19.63
C VAL A 672 -17.50 33.57 -20.78
N ASP A 673 -16.43 34.34 -20.60
CA ASP A 673 -15.32 34.48 -21.56
C ASP A 673 -14.00 34.60 -20.81
N TYR A 674 -13.34 33.46 -20.57
CA TYR A 674 -12.06 33.41 -19.88
C TYR A 674 -11.20 32.25 -20.36
N ASP A 675 -9.90 32.39 -20.20
CA ASP A 675 -8.92 31.34 -20.41
C ASP A 675 -7.97 31.28 -19.21
N PHE A 676 -7.90 30.11 -18.59
CA PHE A 676 -7.05 29.84 -17.43
C PHE A 676 -6.15 28.65 -17.70
N ALA A 677 -4.88 28.76 -17.30
CA ALA A 677 -3.98 27.63 -17.27
C ALA A 677 -3.22 27.55 -15.96
N SER A 678 -2.91 26.32 -15.52
CA SER A 678 -2.04 26.08 -14.37
C SER A 678 -1.14 24.91 -14.57
N LEU A 679 0.04 24.98 -13.95
CA LEU A 679 1.02 23.91 -13.86
C LEU A 679 1.17 23.50 -12.40
N GLN A 680 1.00 22.23 -12.12
CA GLN A 680 1.20 21.64 -10.79
C GLN A 680 2.31 20.61 -10.85
N VAL A 681 3.20 20.63 -9.86
CA VAL A 681 4.25 19.64 -9.62
C VAL A 681 4.09 19.13 -8.21
N GLU A 682 3.89 17.83 -8.06
CA GLU A 682 3.66 17.24 -6.73
C GLU A 682 4.41 15.92 -6.55
N GLN A 683 4.79 15.67 -5.30
CA GLN A 683 5.31 14.37 -4.87
C GLN A 683 4.82 14.09 -3.45
N ASP A 684 4.02 13.05 -3.31
CA ASP A 684 3.40 12.70 -2.03
C ASP A 684 4.34 11.94 -1.08
N TYR A 685 5.41 11.36 -1.61
CA TYR A 685 6.35 10.57 -0.83
C TYR A 685 7.76 10.64 -1.40
N VAL A 686 8.64 11.36 -0.71
CA VAL A 686 10.08 11.42 -0.96
C VAL A 686 10.79 10.79 0.23
N PRO A 687 11.31 9.55 0.11
CA PRO A 687 11.95 8.88 1.23
C PRO A 687 13.23 9.59 1.65
N MET A 688 13.36 9.90 2.95
CA MET A 688 14.53 10.52 3.58
C MET A 688 15.30 9.53 4.48
N GLY A 689 15.18 8.24 4.18
CA GLY A 689 15.80 7.17 4.94
C GLY A 689 15.27 7.12 6.38
N LEU A 690 16.16 7.08 7.37
CA LEU A 690 15.78 7.00 8.78
C LEU A 690 15.09 8.26 9.31
N LEU A 691 15.15 9.36 8.60
CA LEU A 691 14.47 10.62 8.96
C LEU A 691 13.02 10.66 8.44
N GLY A 692 12.49 9.55 7.93
CA GLY A 692 11.12 9.47 7.46
C GLY A 692 10.95 9.88 5.99
N HIS A 693 10.02 10.76 5.69
CA HIS A 693 9.70 11.15 4.31
C HIS A 693 9.19 12.59 4.22
N SER A 694 9.41 13.19 3.07
CA SER A 694 8.86 14.49 2.71
C SER A 694 7.77 14.35 1.66
N ALA A 695 6.92 15.36 1.57
CA ALA A 695 5.95 15.54 0.51
C ALA A 695 5.89 17.03 0.12
N PHE A 696 5.61 17.32 -1.14
CA PHE A 696 5.46 18.70 -1.59
C PHE A 696 4.45 18.82 -2.74
N ARG A 697 3.88 20.01 -2.88
CA ARG A 697 3.06 20.42 -4.01
C ARG A 697 3.36 21.87 -4.34
N ILE A 698 3.56 22.16 -5.61
CA ILE A 698 3.80 23.50 -6.12
C ILE A 698 2.84 23.71 -7.28
N THR A 699 2.08 24.81 -7.26
CA THR A 699 1.14 25.16 -8.31
C THR A 699 1.35 26.62 -8.71
N ALA A 700 1.39 26.88 -10.01
CA ALA A 700 1.34 28.22 -10.55
C ALA A 700 0.26 28.29 -11.64
N GLY A 701 -0.48 29.39 -11.67
CA GLY A 701 -1.55 29.56 -12.66
C GLY A 701 -1.85 31.01 -12.96
N ASP A 702 -2.49 31.24 -14.09
CA ASP A 702 -2.92 32.57 -14.53
C ASP A 702 -4.18 32.49 -15.41
N PHE A 703 -4.96 33.56 -15.35
CA PHE A 703 -6.02 33.84 -16.29
C PHE A 703 -5.52 34.83 -17.34
N PHE A 704 -5.14 34.36 -18.50
CA PHE A 704 -4.66 35.20 -19.59
C PHE A 704 -5.77 35.80 -20.48
N ASN A 705 -7.01 35.33 -20.31
CA ASN A 705 -8.24 36.02 -20.71
C ASN A 705 -9.20 36.05 -19.53
N ARG A 706 -9.75 37.23 -19.19
CA ARG A 706 -10.65 37.42 -18.07
C ARG A 706 -11.74 38.46 -18.38
N LYS A 707 -12.27 38.43 -19.62
CA LYS A 707 -13.29 39.39 -20.04
C LYS A 707 -14.57 39.24 -19.24
N THR A 708 -15.04 38.02 -19.04
CA THR A 708 -16.25 37.74 -18.23
C THR A 708 -16.09 36.45 -17.47
N LEU A 709 -15.93 36.51 -16.17
CA LEU A 709 -15.93 35.41 -15.25
C LEU A 709 -16.54 35.83 -13.91
N TYR A 710 -17.11 34.86 -13.21
CA TYR A 710 -17.81 35.12 -11.94
C TYR A 710 -17.05 34.44 -10.80
N PHE A 711 -17.39 34.74 -9.56
CA PHE A 711 -16.63 34.33 -8.39
C PHE A 711 -16.36 32.82 -8.35
N MET A 712 -17.33 31.96 -8.74
CA MET A 712 -17.15 30.49 -8.82
C MET A 712 -16.18 30.04 -9.93
N ASP A 713 -15.84 30.93 -10.88
CA ASP A 713 -14.85 30.63 -11.93
C ASP A 713 -13.41 30.97 -11.50
N TYR A 714 -13.23 31.72 -10.40
CA TYR A 714 -11.91 32.09 -9.88
C TYR A 714 -11.10 30.84 -9.50
N ASN A 715 -9.80 31.02 -9.35
CA ASN A 715 -9.00 29.99 -8.68
C ASN A 715 -9.17 30.15 -7.17
N HIS A 716 -9.57 29.06 -6.53
CA HIS A 716 -9.76 28.97 -5.09
C HIS A 716 -8.64 28.14 -4.48
N PHE A 717 -8.38 28.35 -3.20
CA PHE A 717 -7.37 27.60 -2.44
C PHE A 717 -8.04 26.83 -1.30
N LEU A 718 -7.46 25.66 -0.97
CA LEU A 718 -7.95 24.84 0.14
C LEU A 718 -7.44 25.45 1.46
N GLY A 719 -8.30 26.20 2.12
CA GLY A 719 -8.03 26.81 3.41
C GLY A 719 -8.61 26.05 4.60
N ASN A 720 -8.46 26.62 5.79
CA ASN A 720 -9.11 26.14 7.00
C ASN A 720 -9.27 27.27 8.02
N GLN A 721 -10.50 27.48 8.51
CA GLN A 721 -10.84 28.45 9.55
C GLN A 721 -11.22 27.82 10.89
N GLY A 722 -11.49 26.51 10.91
CA GLY A 722 -11.94 25.81 12.13
C GLY A 722 -10.79 25.17 12.90
N THR A 723 -11.02 24.78 14.14
CA THR A 723 -10.09 23.99 14.96
C THR A 723 -9.94 22.58 14.41
N THR A 724 -11.02 22.02 13.85
CA THR A 724 -10.99 20.74 13.16
C THR A 724 -10.68 20.97 11.68
N ALA A 725 -9.60 20.37 11.20
CA ALA A 725 -9.25 20.35 9.78
C ALA A 725 -9.78 19.08 9.13
N ASP A 726 -10.17 19.17 7.85
CA ASP A 726 -10.31 17.97 7.02
C ASP A 726 -8.95 17.26 6.93
N PRO A 727 -8.93 15.93 6.63
CA PRO A 727 -7.67 15.20 6.63
C PRO A 727 -6.65 15.91 5.75
N THR A 728 -5.61 16.41 6.42
CA THR A 728 -4.57 17.16 5.75
C THR A 728 -3.77 16.26 4.85
N TYR A 729 -3.79 16.54 3.58
CA TYR A 729 -2.76 16.12 2.65
C TYR A 729 -1.96 17.36 2.25
N VAL A 730 -0.78 17.14 1.73
CA VAL A 730 0.03 18.24 1.18
C VAL A 730 -0.75 18.93 0.06
N GLY A 731 -1.09 20.20 0.23
CA GLY A 731 -1.92 20.97 -0.70
C GLY A 731 -3.12 21.66 -0.05
N SER A 732 -3.21 21.67 1.29
CA SER A 732 -4.16 22.49 2.02
C SER A 732 -3.46 23.40 3.02
N PHE A 733 -4.00 24.61 3.19
CA PHE A 733 -3.56 25.57 4.19
C PHE A 733 -4.20 25.26 5.54
N HIS A 734 -3.44 25.46 6.63
CA HIS A 734 -3.90 25.20 8.00
C HIS A 734 -4.65 26.42 8.59
N PHE A 735 -4.37 27.63 8.09
CA PHE A 735 -4.88 28.89 8.66
C PHE A 735 -5.41 29.86 7.61
N LEU A 736 -5.42 29.52 6.33
CA LEU A 736 -5.92 30.37 5.26
C LEU A 736 -7.44 30.50 5.36
N PRO A 737 -7.99 31.71 5.48
CA PRO A 737 -9.44 31.92 5.47
C PRO A 737 -10.05 31.48 4.14
N PHE A 738 -11.23 30.86 4.21
CA PHE A 738 -11.97 30.49 3.04
C PHE A 738 -12.35 31.70 2.19
N TYR A 739 -12.28 31.56 0.88
CA TYR A 739 -12.65 32.57 -0.17
C TYR A 739 -11.80 33.83 -0.20
N THR A 740 -11.14 34.23 0.87
CA THR A 740 -10.45 35.54 1.00
C THR A 740 -9.33 35.72 -0.02
N PHE A 741 -8.65 34.63 -0.36
CA PHE A 741 -7.55 34.63 -1.31
C PHE A 741 -7.93 34.14 -2.72
N SER A 742 -9.25 33.93 -2.96
CA SER A 742 -9.73 33.53 -4.28
C SER A 742 -9.37 34.57 -5.34
N THR A 743 -8.77 34.14 -6.46
CA THR A 743 -8.19 35.09 -7.41
C THR A 743 -8.52 34.77 -8.87
N ALA A 744 -8.62 35.78 -9.69
CA ALA A 744 -8.63 35.74 -11.14
C ALA A 744 -7.31 36.28 -11.73
N ASP A 745 -6.32 36.59 -10.89
CA ASP A 745 -4.98 37.05 -11.24
C ASP A 745 -3.94 35.94 -11.17
N PRO A 746 -2.71 36.16 -11.64
CA PRO A 746 -1.62 35.20 -11.49
C PRO A 746 -1.38 34.84 -10.04
N PHE A 747 -1.09 33.57 -9.78
CA PHE A 747 -0.79 33.08 -8.44
C PHE A 747 0.32 32.04 -8.43
N PHE A 748 0.95 31.92 -7.26
CA PHE A 748 1.90 30.89 -6.94
C PHE A 748 1.58 30.30 -5.57
N GLU A 749 1.45 28.98 -5.51
CA GLU A 749 1.11 28.23 -4.31
C GLU A 749 2.18 27.15 -4.11
N ALA A 750 2.67 26.98 -2.87
CA ALA A 750 3.64 25.93 -2.52
C ALA A 750 3.35 25.36 -1.15
N HIS A 751 3.41 24.04 -1.05
CA HIS A 751 3.24 23.28 0.17
C HIS A 751 4.39 22.32 0.34
N TYR A 752 4.89 22.22 1.56
CA TYR A 752 5.92 21.26 1.95
C TYR A 752 5.58 20.68 3.32
N GLN A 753 5.73 19.38 3.46
CA GLN A 753 5.58 18.67 4.72
C GLN A 753 6.70 17.63 4.85
N HIS A 754 7.29 17.54 6.03
CA HIS A 754 8.19 16.48 6.42
C HIS A 754 7.62 15.72 7.61
N ASN A 755 7.52 14.41 7.48
CA ASN A 755 7.15 13.49 8.54
C ASN A 755 8.39 12.71 8.97
N PHE A 756 8.82 12.91 10.20
CA PHE A 756 10.00 12.25 10.79
C PHE A 756 9.75 10.77 11.13
N ALA A 757 8.51 10.30 11.03
CA ALA A 757 8.11 8.91 11.29
C ALA A 757 8.56 8.38 12.68
N GLY A 758 8.60 9.26 13.68
CA GLY A 758 9.02 8.95 15.05
C GLY A 758 10.52 9.11 15.32
N ALA A 759 11.32 9.50 14.32
CA ALA A 759 12.80 9.56 14.46
C ALA A 759 13.28 10.43 15.61
N LEU A 760 12.55 11.46 15.99
CA LEU A 760 12.89 12.33 17.13
C LEU A 760 12.40 11.72 18.46
N PHE A 761 11.13 11.32 18.53
CA PHE A 761 10.47 10.84 19.76
C PHE A 761 10.87 9.42 20.16
N ASP A 762 11.30 8.59 19.23
CA ASP A 762 11.78 7.25 19.51
C ASP A 762 13.06 7.21 20.36
N ASN A 763 13.79 8.32 20.42
CA ASN A 763 14.95 8.46 21.28
C ASN A 763 14.59 8.84 22.75
N ILE A 764 13.33 9.22 23.00
CA ILE A 764 12.85 9.63 24.32
C ILE A 764 11.99 8.47 24.90
N PRO A 765 12.42 7.82 26.01
CA PRO A 765 11.83 6.57 26.50
C PRO A 765 10.30 6.60 26.77
N LEU A 766 9.78 7.74 27.22
CA LEU A 766 8.33 7.89 27.47
C LEU A 766 7.56 8.13 26.17
N LEU A 767 8.04 9.01 25.30
CA LEU A 767 7.38 9.36 24.04
C LEU A 767 7.38 8.20 23.05
N LYS A 768 8.45 7.40 23.02
CA LYS A 768 8.51 6.17 22.22
C LYS A 768 7.33 5.22 22.43
N LYS A 769 6.84 5.10 23.68
CA LYS A 769 5.68 4.23 23.99
C LYS A 769 4.38 4.71 23.33
N LEU A 770 4.30 5.99 23.02
CA LEU A 770 3.14 6.59 22.39
C LEU A 770 3.11 6.36 20.88
N LYS A 771 4.24 5.97 20.26
CA LYS A 771 4.39 5.73 18.81
C LYS A 771 3.85 6.91 17.99
N LEU A 772 4.24 8.11 18.37
CA LEU A 772 3.88 9.35 17.69
C LEU A 772 4.86 9.60 16.54
N GLU A 773 4.35 10.16 15.47
CA GLU A 773 5.11 10.66 14.33
C GLU A 773 5.14 12.20 14.41
N GLU A 774 6.30 12.80 14.30
CA GLU A 774 6.48 14.25 14.28
C GLU A 774 6.36 14.75 12.84
N ILE A 775 5.64 15.87 12.67
CA ILE A 775 5.41 16.51 11.39
C ILE A 775 5.85 17.97 11.49
N VAL A 776 6.54 18.46 10.48
CA VAL A 776 6.78 19.89 10.27
C VAL A 776 6.36 20.25 8.85
N GLY A 777 5.85 21.45 8.68
CA GLY A 777 5.45 21.90 7.35
C GLY A 777 5.47 23.40 7.18
N ALA A 778 5.46 23.82 5.92
CA ALA A 778 5.41 25.20 5.50
C ALA A 778 4.53 25.30 4.25
N ASN A 779 3.65 26.30 4.24
CA ASN A 779 2.81 26.62 3.10
C ASN A 779 3.07 28.07 2.68
N TYR A 780 3.00 28.35 1.39
CA TYR A 780 3.17 29.68 0.83
C TYR A 780 2.14 29.94 -0.27
N LEU A 781 1.58 31.14 -0.28
CA LEU A 781 0.69 31.61 -1.31
C LEU A 781 1.02 33.05 -1.66
N SER A 782 1.10 33.36 -2.92
CA SER A 782 1.20 34.73 -3.40
C SER A 782 0.22 34.93 -4.56
N GLU A 783 -0.65 35.88 -4.41
CA GLU A 783 -1.50 36.39 -5.46
C GLU A 783 -1.45 37.93 -5.45
N LYS A 784 -2.07 38.61 -6.42
CA LYS A 784 -1.85 40.02 -6.64
C LYS A 784 -2.37 40.93 -5.51
N ILE A 785 -3.52 40.57 -4.93
CA ILE A 785 -4.18 41.40 -3.89
C ILE A 785 -3.55 41.14 -2.52
N ASN A 786 -3.27 39.86 -2.22
CA ASN A 786 -2.71 39.40 -0.95
C ASN A 786 -1.37 38.67 -1.15
N PRO A 787 -0.29 39.38 -1.48
CA PRO A 787 0.99 38.77 -1.74
C PRO A 787 1.64 38.29 -0.44
N ASN A 788 2.51 37.23 -0.58
CA ASN A 788 3.38 36.75 0.48
C ASN A 788 2.64 36.23 1.73
N TYR A 789 1.58 35.44 1.56
CA TYR A 789 1.02 34.68 2.67
C TYR A 789 1.89 33.44 2.93
N SER A 790 2.19 33.16 4.20
CA SER A 790 2.98 31.97 4.59
C SER A 790 2.48 31.38 5.89
N GLU A 791 2.63 30.07 6.03
CA GLU A 791 2.31 29.31 7.23
C GLU A 791 3.47 28.41 7.61
N PHE A 792 3.70 28.24 8.91
CA PHE A 792 4.63 27.25 9.47
C PHE A 792 3.94 26.51 10.60
N TYR A 793 4.05 25.19 10.59
CA TYR A 793 3.43 24.37 11.60
C TYR A 793 4.32 23.21 12.04
N PHE A 794 4.13 22.80 13.30
CA PHE A 794 4.66 21.58 13.88
C PHE A 794 3.49 20.75 14.42
N GLY A 795 3.48 19.46 14.13
CA GLY A 795 2.43 18.56 14.52
C GLY A 795 2.91 17.20 15.01
N ILE A 796 1.97 16.50 15.62
CA ILE A 796 2.14 15.10 16.02
C ILE A 796 0.99 14.29 15.44
N LYS A 797 1.31 13.07 14.99
CA LYS A 797 0.33 12.16 14.39
C LYS A 797 0.47 10.76 14.99
N ARG A 798 -0.65 10.07 15.12
CA ARG A 798 -0.69 8.64 15.40
C ARG A 798 -1.80 7.98 14.61
N LEU A 799 -1.43 7.06 13.72
CA LEU A 799 -2.37 6.41 12.79
C LEU A 799 -3.16 7.46 11.98
N ILE A 800 -4.47 7.56 12.24
CA ILE A 800 -5.38 8.46 11.54
C ILE A 800 -5.64 9.78 12.28
N TYR A 801 -5.13 9.95 13.50
CA TYR A 801 -5.35 11.15 14.32
C TYR A 801 -4.08 11.96 14.43
N GLY A 802 -4.23 13.27 14.39
CA GLY A 802 -3.13 14.19 14.61
C GLY A 802 -3.59 15.54 15.12
N ALA A 803 -2.63 16.30 15.60
CA ALA A 803 -2.80 17.69 15.99
C ALA A 803 -1.53 18.46 15.63
N ASP A 804 -1.70 19.69 15.18
CA ASP A 804 -0.60 20.61 14.93
C ASP A 804 -0.84 21.98 15.57
N TYR A 805 0.25 22.67 15.80
CA TYR A 805 0.27 24.08 16.14
C TYR A 805 1.05 24.85 15.09
N GLY A 806 0.50 25.94 14.62
CA GLY A 806 1.14 26.72 13.59
C GLY A 806 0.87 28.21 13.71
N VAL A 807 1.58 28.94 12.89
CA VAL A 807 1.54 30.39 12.78
C VAL A 807 1.51 30.77 11.31
N SER A 808 0.64 31.69 10.93
CA SER A 808 0.61 32.28 9.59
C SER A 808 0.98 33.76 9.60
N TYR A 809 1.49 34.21 8.47
CA TYR A 809 1.93 35.56 8.23
C TYR A 809 1.37 36.09 6.92
N GLN A 810 1.04 37.40 6.89
CA GLN A 810 0.73 38.15 5.69
C GLN A 810 1.86 39.17 5.48
N GLY A 811 2.75 38.93 4.53
CA GLY A 811 4.01 39.65 4.47
C GLY A 811 4.85 39.43 5.74
N ASN A 812 5.24 40.55 6.40
CA ASN A 812 5.98 40.49 7.66
C ASN A 812 5.10 40.57 8.91
N LYS A 813 3.78 40.58 8.76
CA LYS A 813 2.84 40.69 9.89
C LYS A 813 2.26 39.34 10.21
N LYS A 814 2.28 38.97 11.49
CA LYS A 814 1.58 37.77 11.98
C LYS A 814 0.09 37.92 11.69
N TYR A 815 -0.50 36.88 11.08
CA TYR A 815 -1.90 36.88 10.66
C TYR A 815 -2.76 36.05 11.63
N LEU A 816 -2.50 34.73 11.73
CA LEU A 816 -3.21 33.83 12.64
C LEU A 816 -2.24 32.86 13.29
N GLN A 817 -2.65 32.26 14.41
CA GLN A 817 -1.96 31.12 15.05
C GLN A 817 -2.97 30.27 15.79
N GLY A 818 -2.64 29.02 16.03
CA GLY A 818 -3.49 28.15 16.86
C GLY A 818 -3.23 26.68 16.65
N PHE A 819 -4.03 25.89 17.34
CA PHE A 819 -4.05 24.45 17.20
C PHE A 819 -5.04 24.01 16.12
N ARG A 820 -4.69 22.91 15.43
CA ARG A 820 -5.59 22.18 14.53
C ARG A 820 -5.60 20.71 14.93
N ILE A 821 -6.76 20.09 14.87
CA ILE A 821 -6.95 18.66 15.07
C ILE A 821 -7.42 18.08 13.75
N PHE A 822 -6.81 17.02 13.32
CA PHE A 822 -7.19 16.38 12.08
C PHE A 822 -7.30 14.85 12.25
N TYR A 823 -8.10 14.21 11.40
CA TYR A 823 -8.15 12.77 11.31
C TYR A 823 -8.26 12.36 9.83
N GLY A 824 -7.65 11.27 9.46
CA GLY A 824 -7.75 10.72 8.11
C GLY A 824 -6.83 9.54 7.88
N LEU A 825 -7.25 8.67 6.97
CA LEU A 825 -6.41 7.62 6.40
C LEU A 825 -5.70 8.22 5.18
N ARG A 826 -4.40 8.05 5.09
CA ARG A 826 -3.66 8.25 3.84
C ARG A 826 -3.78 7.02 2.95
#